data_64fa1a540d9960a47c8cc1ef65cf09fd
#
_entry.id   64fa1a540d9960a47c8cc1ef65cf09fd
#
_cell.length_a   1.000
_cell.length_b   1.000
_cell.length_c   1.000
_cell.angle_alpha   90.00
_cell.angle_beta   90.00
_cell.angle_gamma   90.00
#
_symmetry.space_group_name_H-M   'P 1'
#
loop_
_entity.id
_entity.type
_entity.pdbx_description
1 polymer ?
#
loop_
_entity_poly.entity_id
_entity_poly.type
_entity_poly.pdbx_seq_one_letter_code
_entity_poly.pdbx_strand_id
1 'polypeptide(L)'
;MNQVNESHSRASDIWREVASLFRPPSRLPVAEAIRRYMRVPRGANTSGPWESSLTPYMIDPINTLSAREYDAVVFVGPARTGKTEGLIDGWIVYGIICDPADMLVVQMTETKAREHSRTRLSRTFRHSPEVSKRLSPSRNDNNVHDKMFLDGSFLKIGWPSITVFSSSDYRRVALTDYDRFPEYVDGEGDAFTLASKRTTTFMSSGMTLVESSPGRDITDTKWRCGGAHEAPPTTGILSLYNRGDRRRWYWPCPHCGEYFQPVMDNMTGYRNNPDFVAAGQAARLMCPHCRGLIAPEQKRELNNQGIWLREGERAAADGSITGTPRNSRIASFWMEGPAAAFQTWEQLIFKLLAAEEEYERTGSEETLKAVVNTDIGRPYLPRSATEQRKSELLEQRAEPFPRRSVPDGVRFIEATVDVQGGKNRRFVVQITGYGEQGERWIVDRYNIRHSLRCSPNGESLPVDPAAYPEDWDLLLTDVFHKTWPLASDPDVRMRLMAMAVDTGGEAGVTDNAYRFWRRCRSDGLGNRVFLFKGDGLRRDRLINRTFPDNTGRSARRARASGDVALWLVQTDAFKDRVNNALWRDTPGPNYIHFPDWLGRWFYDELTYEERGSDGKWRKPGRGANEAFDLLVYADALAVLHGYEKIRWPSAPDWAQRETWLVFPQERSGETVSPELTAGAEKRRRRKKKLRTERAEDNPWITSGGWL
;
A
#
# COMPACT_ATOMS: atom_id res chain seq x y z
N MET A 1 10.73 50.06 56.32
CA MET A 1 11.82 50.23 55.34
C MET A 1 12.33 48.86 54.92
N ASN A 2 11.77 48.34 53.88
CA ASN A 2 12.24 47.05 53.28
C ASN A 2 13.39 47.41 52.34
N GLN A 3 14.59 47.00 52.68
CA GLN A 3 15.71 47.04 51.74
C GLN A 3 15.48 45.94 50.68
N VAL A 4 15.22 46.37 49.47
CA VAL A 4 15.29 45.50 48.28
C VAL A 4 16.78 45.23 48.06
N ASN A 5 17.23 44.02 48.33
CA ASN A 5 18.56 43.55 47.96
C ASN A 5 18.59 43.35 46.43
N GLU A 6 18.95 44.36 45.67
CA GLU A 6 19.28 44.22 44.26
C GLU A 6 20.60 43.45 44.15
N SER A 7 20.52 42.17 43.85
CA SER A 7 21.70 41.38 43.51
C SER A 7 22.18 41.78 42.11
N HIS A 8 23.12 42.68 42.03
CA HIS A 8 23.78 43.03 40.76
C HIS A 8 24.65 41.86 40.29
N SER A 9 24.48 41.42 39.02
CA SER A 9 25.36 40.44 38.40
C SER A 9 26.81 40.96 38.41
N ARG A 10 27.77 40.07 38.79
CA ARG A 10 29.19 40.47 38.75
C ARG A 10 29.63 40.71 37.30
N ALA A 11 30.45 41.73 37.07
CA ALA A 11 30.99 42.01 35.73
C ALA A 11 31.66 40.81 35.08
N SER A 12 32.30 39.94 35.87
CA SER A 12 32.86 38.65 35.42
C SER A 12 31.81 37.66 34.88
N ASP A 13 30.58 37.68 35.38
CA ASP A 13 29.51 36.80 34.96
C ASP A 13 28.91 37.34 33.66
N ILE A 14 28.72 38.64 33.56
CA ILE A 14 28.32 39.32 32.31
C ILE A 14 29.37 39.10 31.22
N TRP A 15 30.67 39.27 31.51
CA TRP A 15 31.74 38.99 30.53
C TRP A 15 31.79 37.52 30.10
N ARG A 16 31.56 36.60 31.02
CA ARG A 16 31.53 35.15 30.73
C ARG A 16 30.31 34.80 29.83
N GLU A 17 29.20 35.43 30.08
CA GLU A 17 27.98 35.26 29.30
C GLU A 17 28.16 35.85 27.90
N VAL A 18 28.65 37.06 27.77
CA VAL A 18 28.98 37.70 26.49
C VAL A 18 30.07 36.93 25.74
N ALA A 19 31.12 36.45 26.38
CA ALA A 19 32.17 35.64 25.75
C ALA A 19 31.61 34.30 25.24
N SER A 20 30.57 33.77 25.85
CA SER A 20 29.90 32.55 25.37
C SER A 20 29.21 32.75 24.03
N LEU A 21 28.70 33.95 23.73
CA LEU A 21 28.06 34.31 22.47
C LEU A 21 29.06 34.39 21.30
N PHE A 22 30.34 34.68 21.58
CA PHE A 22 31.39 34.74 20.57
C PHE A 22 32.14 33.43 20.36
N ARG A 23 31.74 32.33 21.06
CA ARG A 23 32.32 31.00 20.77
C ARG A 23 31.92 30.56 19.37
N PRO A 24 32.89 30.26 18.50
CA PRO A 24 32.54 29.70 17.19
C PRO A 24 31.80 28.38 17.36
N PRO A 25 30.87 28.03 16.46
CA PRO A 25 30.22 26.72 16.46
C PRO A 25 31.24 25.59 16.49
N SER A 26 30.94 24.54 17.22
CA SER A 26 31.79 23.36 17.34
C SER A 26 31.94 22.65 15.99
N ARG A 27 33.14 22.57 15.43
CA ARG A 27 33.44 21.88 14.17
C ARG A 27 33.64 20.39 14.42
N LEU A 28 32.57 19.70 14.76
CA LEU A 28 32.54 18.22 14.91
C LEU A 28 32.02 17.56 13.65
N PRO A 29 32.47 16.33 13.31
CA PRO A 29 31.73 15.48 12.40
C PRO A 29 30.28 15.33 12.88
N VAL A 30 29.34 15.22 11.94
CA VAL A 30 27.90 15.18 12.29
C VAL A 30 27.58 14.00 13.22
N ALA A 31 28.11 12.81 12.94
CA ALA A 31 27.90 11.61 13.78
C ALA A 31 28.46 11.78 15.20
N GLU A 32 29.60 12.45 15.36
CA GLU A 32 30.19 12.75 16.67
C GLU A 32 29.35 13.77 17.44
N ALA A 33 28.83 14.80 16.75
CA ALA A 33 27.94 15.78 17.36
C ALA A 33 26.62 15.12 17.83
N ILE A 34 26.06 14.22 17.04
CA ILE A 34 24.87 13.46 17.42
C ILE A 34 25.16 12.63 18.67
N ARG A 35 26.24 11.87 18.68
CA ARG A 35 26.67 11.06 19.85
C ARG A 35 26.82 11.91 21.11
N ARG A 36 27.36 13.10 20.97
CA ARG A 36 27.65 14.02 22.10
C ARG A 36 26.41 14.74 22.65
N TYR A 37 25.52 15.20 21.76
CA TYR A 37 24.47 16.14 22.12
C TYR A 37 23.05 15.56 22.06
N MET A 38 22.83 14.51 21.29
CA MET A 38 21.51 13.92 21.15
C MET A 38 21.26 12.84 22.21
N ARG A 39 20.08 12.90 22.83
CA ARG A 39 19.56 11.84 23.71
C ARG A 39 18.34 11.21 23.04
N VAL A 40 18.42 9.93 22.83
CA VAL A 40 17.35 9.11 22.24
C VAL A 40 16.36 8.71 23.32
N PRO A 41 15.08 9.10 23.21
CA PRO A 41 14.07 8.67 24.17
C PRO A 41 13.85 7.15 24.09
N ARG A 42 13.99 6.45 25.23
CA ARG A 42 13.76 4.99 25.35
C ARG A 42 12.51 4.66 26.17
N GLY A 43 11.71 5.68 26.51
CA GLY A 43 10.47 5.58 27.30
C GLY A 43 9.94 6.98 27.61
N ALA A 44 8.98 7.07 28.52
CA ALA A 44 8.40 8.36 28.91
C ALA A 44 9.43 9.28 29.56
N ASN A 45 10.25 8.72 30.47
CA ASN A 45 11.20 9.47 31.31
C ASN A 45 12.64 8.95 31.19
N THR A 46 12.92 8.01 30.29
CA THR A 46 14.25 7.42 30.09
C THR A 46 14.80 7.78 28.72
N SER A 47 16.09 8.09 28.67
CA SER A 47 16.81 8.35 27.42
C SER A 47 18.24 7.84 27.52
N GLY A 48 18.82 7.52 26.36
CA GLY A 48 20.24 7.14 26.25
C GLY A 48 20.94 7.98 25.16
N PRO A 49 22.28 7.94 25.10
CA PRO A 49 22.99 8.51 23.97
C PRO A 49 22.63 7.77 22.68
N TRP A 50 22.78 8.45 21.56
CA TRP A 50 22.83 7.76 20.27
C TRP A 50 24.14 6.98 20.15
N GLU A 51 24.05 5.70 19.83
CA GLU A 51 25.21 4.81 19.78
C GLU A 51 25.52 4.42 18.33
N SER A 52 26.55 4.99 17.75
CA SER A 52 26.98 4.73 16.38
C SER A 52 27.35 3.25 16.14
N SER A 53 27.81 2.53 17.18
CA SER A 53 28.15 1.09 17.10
C SER A 53 26.96 0.17 16.88
N LEU A 54 25.72 0.67 17.09
CA LEU A 54 24.51 -0.11 16.77
C LEU A 54 24.20 -0.06 15.26
N THR A 55 24.52 1.06 14.60
CA THR A 55 24.21 1.30 13.19
C THR A 55 25.45 1.89 12.47
N PRO A 56 26.58 1.14 12.36
CA PRO A 56 27.83 1.68 11.82
C PRO A 56 27.70 2.18 10.39
N TYR A 57 26.85 1.54 9.59
CA TYR A 57 26.52 1.95 8.22
C TYR A 57 25.87 3.33 8.11
N MET A 58 25.40 3.93 9.22
CA MET A 58 24.83 5.27 9.24
C MET A 58 25.90 6.37 9.38
N ILE A 59 27.12 6.03 9.80
CA ILE A 59 28.17 7.04 10.10
C ILE A 59 28.54 7.84 8.86
N ASP A 60 28.84 7.17 7.75
CA ASP A 60 29.25 7.85 6.51
C ASP A 60 28.09 8.66 5.89
N PRO A 61 26.86 8.14 5.73
CA PRO A 61 25.72 8.94 5.28
C PRO A 61 25.49 10.17 6.13
N ILE A 62 25.56 10.05 7.46
CA ILE A 62 25.38 11.15 8.41
C ILE A 62 26.50 12.19 8.26
N ASN A 63 27.76 11.77 8.20
CA ASN A 63 28.90 12.71 8.08
C ASN A 63 28.88 13.42 6.71
N THR A 64 28.42 12.76 5.67
CA THR A 64 28.28 13.34 4.33
C THR A 64 27.29 14.51 4.30
N LEU A 65 26.34 14.59 5.23
CA LEU A 65 25.39 15.73 5.34
C LEU A 65 26.04 17.10 5.60
N SER A 66 27.30 17.14 6.03
CA SER A 66 28.09 18.37 6.19
C SER A 66 29.17 18.54 5.10
N ALA A 67 29.28 17.61 4.17
CA ALA A 67 30.25 17.68 3.08
C ALA A 67 29.82 18.75 2.05
N ARG A 68 30.80 19.53 1.56
CA ARG A 68 30.55 20.62 0.60
C ARG A 68 30.74 20.21 -0.86
N GLU A 69 31.18 19.00 -1.10
CA GLU A 69 31.35 18.41 -2.42
C GLU A 69 30.05 17.86 -3.00
N TYR A 70 29.03 17.63 -2.15
CA TYR A 70 27.71 17.13 -2.54
C TYR A 70 26.62 18.17 -2.34
N ASP A 71 25.64 18.16 -3.24
CA ASP A 71 24.41 18.95 -3.15
C ASP A 71 23.26 18.17 -2.49
N ALA A 72 23.36 16.82 -2.53
CA ALA A 72 22.36 15.95 -1.94
C ALA A 72 22.97 14.66 -1.38
N VAL A 73 22.30 14.14 -0.35
CA VAL A 73 22.49 12.79 0.20
C VAL A 73 21.21 12.00 0.00
N VAL A 74 21.33 10.82 -0.62
CA VAL A 74 20.21 9.90 -0.84
C VAL A 74 20.49 8.61 -0.08
N PHE A 75 19.60 8.21 0.84
CA PHE A 75 19.73 6.96 1.59
C PHE A 75 18.56 6.02 1.31
N VAL A 76 18.85 4.90 0.68
CA VAL A 76 17.91 3.83 0.38
C VAL A 76 18.18 2.67 1.33
N GLY A 77 17.18 2.24 2.07
CA GLY A 77 17.35 1.10 2.97
C GLY A 77 16.03 0.61 3.54
N PRO A 78 16.02 -0.62 4.06
CA PRO A 78 14.83 -1.19 4.68
C PRO A 78 14.40 -0.42 5.93
N ALA A 79 13.23 -0.73 6.44
CA ALA A 79 12.83 -0.32 7.77
C ALA A 79 13.83 -0.86 8.82
N ARG A 80 13.85 -0.25 10.00
CA ARG A 80 14.69 -0.68 11.14
C ARG A 80 16.21 -0.59 10.93
N THR A 81 16.63 0.37 10.11
CA THR A 81 18.04 0.75 9.93
C THR A 81 18.48 1.93 10.79
N GLY A 82 17.55 2.61 11.48
CA GLY A 82 17.86 3.82 12.24
C GLY A 82 17.85 5.11 11.40
N LYS A 83 17.36 5.08 10.16
CA LYS A 83 17.32 6.22 9.21
C LYS A 83 16.79 7.51 9.85
N THR A 84 15.55 7.47 10.36
CA THR A 84 14.88 8.65 10.89
C THR A 84 15.63 9.20 12.10
N GLU A 85 16.14 8.33 12.98
CA GLU A 85 16.85 8.73 14.19
C GLU A 85 18.21 9.37 13.87
N GLY A 86 19.02 8.72 13.03
CA GLY A 86 20.35 9.19 12.67
C GLY A 86 20.33 10.34 11.67
N LEU A 87 19.67 10.14 10.50
CA LEU A 87 19.72 11.08 9.40
C LEU A 87 18.82 12.31 9.63
N ILE A 88 17.62 12.14 10.19
CA ILE A 88 16.66 13.24 10.34
C ILE A 88 16.82 13.90 11.69
N ASP A 89 16.50 13.20 12.79
CA ASP A 89 16.51 13.78 14.13
C ASP A 89 17.93 14.20 14.53
N GLY A 90 18.94 13.38 14.18
CA GLY A 90 20.34 13.67 14.43
C GLY A 90 20.86 14.90 13.66
N TRP A 91 20.50 15.04 12.38
CA TRP A 91 20.88 16.19 11.58
C TRP A 91 20.24 17.48 12.05
N ILE A 92 18.99 17.41 12.55
CA ILE A 92 18.32 18.54 13.21
C ILE A 92 19.14 18.97 14.45
N VAL A 93 19.52 18.03 15.32
CA VAL A 93 20.32 18.33 16.52
C VAL A 93 21.67 18.94 16.15
N TYR A 94 22.36 18.39 15.14
CA TYR A 94 23.59 18.98 14.62
C TYR A 94 23.37 20.42 14.13
N GLY A 95 22.31 20.64 13.34
CA GLY A 95 21.96 21.95 12.81
C GLY A 95 21.70 23.00 13.89
N ILE A 96 21.10 22.62 15.01
CA ILE A 96 20.80 23.53 16.12
C ILE A 96 22.06 23.86 16.91
N ILE A 97 23.01 22.94 17.05
CA ILE A 97 24.14 23.12 18.00
C ILE A 97 25.43 23.51 17.32
N CYS A 98 25.77 22.84 16.22
CA CYS A 98 27.10 22.94 15.60
C CYS A 98 27.11 23.82 14.35
N ASP A 99 25.98 23.95 13.66
CA ASP A 99 25.91 24.68 12.40
C ASP A 99 24.51 25.30 12.20
N PRO A 100 24.15 26.33 13.02
CA PRO A 100 22.82 26.95 13.00
C PRO A 100 22.44 27.46 11.60
N ALA A 101 21.28 27.08 11.12
CA ALA A 101 20.68 27.57 9.89
C ALA A 101 19.24 27.05 9.73
N ASP A 102 18.48 27.74 8.89
CA ASP A 102 17.11 27.34 8.59
C ASP A 102 17.03 25.96 7.94
N MET A 103 16.08 25.14 8.41
CA MET A 103 15.89 23.80 7.99
C MET A 103 14.41 23.49 7.71
N LEU A 104 14.13 22.75 6.63
CA LEU A 104 12.82 22.21 6.30
C LEU A 104 12.87 20.68 6.39
N VAL A 105 11.92 20.08 7.12
CA VAL A 105 11.70 18.64 7.15
C VAL A 105 10.32 18.35 6.58
N VAL A 106 10.25 17.52 5.53
CA VAL A 106 9.00 17.18 4.83
C VAL A 106 8.67 15.72 5.13
N GLN A 107 7.54 15.50 5.77
CA GLN A 107 6.96 14.19 6.08
C GLN A 107 5.92 13.81 5.02
N MET A 108 5.59 12.52 4.88
CA MET A 108 4.68 12.04 3.83
C MET A 108 3.27 12.67 3.86
N THR A 109 2.77 13.05 5.04
CA THR A 109 1.45 13.68 5.23
C THR A 109 1.46 14.69 6.38
N GLU A 110 0.46 15.58 6.43
CA GLU A 110 0.27 16.52 7.55
C GLU A 110 0.16 15.78 8.89
N THR A 111 -0.59 14.68 8.94
CA THR A 111 -0.73 13.87 10.15
C THR A 111 0.61 13.32 10.62
N LYS A 112 1.46 12.83 9.72
CA LYS A 112 2.80 12.34 10.04
C LYS A 112 3.75 13.44 10.44
N ALA A 113 3.66 14.62 9.83
CA ALA A 113 4.40 15.81 10.24
C ALA A 113 4.08 16.19 11.69
N ARG A 114 2.81 16.22 12.05
CA ARG A 114 2.32 16.48 13.41
C ARG A 114 2.76 15.41 14.40
N GLU A 115 2.67 14.14 14.02
CA GLU A 115 3.11 13.02 14.86
C GLU A 115 4.61 13.09 15.14
N HIS A 116 5.45 13.24 14.10
CA HIS A 116 6.90 13.37 14.23
C HIS A 116 7.30 14.53 15.16
N SER A 117 6.71 15.71 14.97
CA SER A 117 6.95 16.86 15.81
C SER A 117 6.62 16.62 17.28
N ARG A 118 5.43 16.07 17.57
CA ARG A 118 4.93 15.92 18.95
C ARG A 118 5.54 14.71 19.68
N THR A 119 5.66 13.57 18.98
CA THR A 119 6.02 12.31 19.65
C THR A 119 7.52 12.03 19.62
N ARG A 120 8.25 12.49 18.61
CA ARG A 120 9.69 12.27 18.48
C ARG A 120 10.49 13.53 18.81
N LEU A 121 10.42 14.57 17.99
CA LEU A 121 11.26 15.76 18.17
C LEU A 121 11.08 16.42 19.53
N SER A 122 9.83 16.63 19.97
CA SER A 122 9.60 17.24 21.28
C SER A 122 10.18 16.42 22.44
N ARG A 123 10.21 15.07 22.32
CA ARG A 123 10.86 14.21 23.33
C ARG A 123 12.38 14.30 23.22
N THR A 124 12.93 14.19 22.00
CA THR A 124 14.38 14.34 21.76
C THR A 124 14.90 15.67 22.29
N PHE A 125 14.21 16.79 22.01
CA PHE A 125 14.58 18.11 22.50
C PHE A 125 14.54 18.18 24.03
N ARG A 126 13.50 17.66 24.66
CA ARG A 126 13.36 17.63 26.14
C ARG A 126 14.48 16.83 26.81
N HIS A 127 14.87 15.72 26.23
CA HIS A 127 15.91 14.85 26.79
C HIS A 127 17.34 15.29 26.43
N SER A 128 17.51 16.21 25.48
CA SER A 128 18.80 16.73 25.00
C SER A 128 19.03 18.12 25.57
N PRO A 129 19.76 18.28 26.71
CA PRO A 129 19.85 19.57 27.46
C PRO A 129 20.38 20.71 26.62
N GLU A 130 21.37 20.46 25.75
CA GLU A 130 21.99 21.54 24.94
C GLU A 130 21.04 22.02 23.83
N VAL A 131 20.14 21.17 23.33
CA VAL A 131 19.07 21.53 22.39
C VAL A 131 17.98 22.31 23.11
N SER A 132 17.55 21.81 24.29
CA SER A 132 16.50 22.42 25.09
C SER A 132 16.83 23.87 25.48
N LYS A 133 18.11 24.17 25.84
CA LYS A 133 18.58 25.51 26.17
C LYS A 133 18.53 26.51 25.01
N ARG A 134 18.53 26.00 23.76
CA ARG A 134 18.52 26.84 22.55
C ARG A 134 17.14 27.09 21.97
N LEU A 135 16.13 26.34 22.42
CA LEU A 135 14.77 26.52 21.98
C LEU A 135 14.19 27.85 22.50
N SER A 136 13.56 28.65 21.66
CA SER A 136 12.87 29.86 22.09
C SER A 136 11.87 29.58 23.21
N PRO A 137 11.86 30.35 24.30
CA PRO A 137 10.91 30.15 25.40
C PRO A 137 9.48 30.59 25.03
N SER A 138 9.31 31.34 23.95
CA SER A 138 8.01 31.80 23.46
C SER A 138 7.15 30.64 22.99
N ARG A 139 5.93 30.56 23.51
CA ARG A 139 4.98 29.54 23.11
C ARG A 139 4.52 29.70 21.65
N ASN A 140 4.54 30.92 21.14
CA ASN A 140 4.13 31.20 19.75
C ASN A 140 5.21 30.74 18.75
N ASP A 141 6.48 30.75 19.16
CA ASP A 141 7.62 30.32 18.33
C ASP A 141 7.78 28.81 18.25
N ASN A 142 7.08 28.04 19.09
CA ASN A 142 7.21 26.61 19.23
C ASN A 142 5.89 25.90 19.07
N ASN A 143 5.31 25.95 17.87
CA ASN A 143 4.09 25.22 17.53
C ASN A 143 4.43 23.81 16.95
N VAL A 144 3.44 23.13 16.42
CA VAL A 144 3.59 21.77 15.88
C VAL A 144 4.44 21.73 14.60
N HIS A 145 4.35 22.77 13.78
CA HIS A 145 4.99 22.82 12.47
C HIS A 145 6.25 23.70 12.45
N ASP A 146 6.39 24.61 13.40
CA ASP A 146 7.45 25.60 13.41
C ASP A 146 8.17 25.58 14.76
N LYS A 147 9.51 25.65 14.72
CA LYS A 147 10.38 25.75 15.89
C LYS A 147 11.41 26.84 15.64
N MET A 148 11.46 27.87 16.50
CA MET A 148 12.49 28.90 16.49
C MET A 148 13.50 28.65 17.58
N PHE A 149 14.75 29.03 17.32
CA PHE A 149 15.85 28.92 18.25
C PHE A 149 16.36 30.31 18.63
N LEU A 150 17.07 30.40 19.76
CA LEU A 150 17.56 31.68 20.32
C LEU A 150 18.55 32.42 19.40
N ASP A 151 19.22 31.70 18.50
CA ASP A 151 20.13 32.25 17.49
C ASP A 151 19.40 32.80 16.25
N GLY A 152 18.06 32.72 16.23
CA GLY A 152 17.22 33.15 15.12
C GLY A 152 17.03 32.10 14.04
N SER A 153 17.68 30.94 14.13
CA SER A 153 17.45 29.83 13.17
C SER A 153 16.07 29.19 13.35
N PHE A 154 15.57 28.57 12.28
CA PHE A 154 14.21 28.13 12.17
C PHE A 154 14.13 26.70 11.63
N LEU A 155 13.30 25.88 12.24
CA LEU A 155 12.97 24.54 11.77
C LEU A 155 11.48 24.48 11.38
N LYS A 156 11.19 24.23 10.12
CA LYS A 156 9.84 23.96 9.61
C LYS A 156 9.62 22.48 9.39
N ILE A 157 8.44 21.97 9.78
CA ILE A 157 8.01 20.60 9.59
C ILE A 157 6.76 20.62 8.75
N GLY A 158 6.87 20.18 7.47
CA GLY A 158 5.80 20.24 6.48
C GLY A 158 5.47 18.88 5.86
N TRP A 159 4.67 18.92 4.82
CA TRP A 159 4.29 17.79 3.97
C TRP A 159 4.32 18.20 2.50
N PRO A 160 4.29 17.25 1.53
CA PRO A 160 4.39 17.59 0.12
C PRO A 160 3.22 18.47 -0.35
N SER A 161 3.46 19.76 -0.44
CA SER A 161 2.55 20.76 -1.00
C SER A 161 3.34 21.90 -1.59
N ILE A 162 2.79 22.54 -2.63
CA ILE A 162 3.47 23.67 -3.28
C ILE A 162 3.73 24.81 -2.28
N THR A 163 2.83 25.05 -1.35
CA THR A 163 2.99 26.10 -0.32
C THR A 163 4.24 25.87 0.55
N VAL A 164 4.58 24.61 0.85
CA VAL A 164 5.77 24.27 1.64
C VAL A 164 7.04 24.48 0.81
N PHE A 165 6.99 24.18 -0.48
CA PHE A 165 8.17 24.26 -1.36
C PHE A 165 8.34 25.60 -2.07
N SER A 166 7.40 26.57 -1.98
CA SER A 166 7.47 27.80 -2.81
C SER A 166 7.88 29.05 -2.07
N SER A 167 7.81 29.11 -0.74
CA SER A 167 7.80 30.39 -0.02
C SER A 167 9.08 30.81 0.67
N SER A 168 10.08 29.93 0.81
CA SER A 168 11.30 30.24 1.59
C SER A 168 12.48 29.42 1.10
N ASP A 169 13.68 29.97 1.28
CA ASP A 169 14.93 29.26 1.06
C ASP A 169 15.39 28.63 2.39
N TYR A 170 15.92 27.42 2.31
CA TYR A 170 16.43 26.67 3.44
C TYR A 170 17.83 26.16 3.13
N ARG A 171 18.75 26.31 4.07
CA ARG A 171 20.08 25.72 3.90
C ARG A 171 20.03 24.20 3.94
N ARG A 172 19.06 23.64 4.65
CA ARG A 172 18.88 22.18 4.77
C ARG A 172 17.45 21.79 4.49
N VAL A 173 17.26 20.84 3.59
CA VAL A 173 15.94 20.24 3.33
C VAL A 173 16.05 18.74 3.49
N ALA A 174 15.17 18.13 4.30
CA ALA A 174 15.08 16.69 4.49
C ALA A 174 13.73 16.17 4.02
N LEU A 175 13.73 15.21 3.09
CA LEU A 175 12.54 14.49 2.59
C LEU A 175 12.57 13.07 3.15
N THR A 176 11.64 12.74 4.03
CA THR A 176 11.60 11.45 4.72
C THR A 176 10.44 10.59 4.23
N ASP A 177 10.69 9.30 4.02
CA ASP A 177 9.76 8.36 3.37
C ASP A 177 9.35 8.80 1.95
N TYR A 178 10.33 9.23 1.17
CA TYR A 178 10.15 9.87 -0.14
C TYR A 178 9.27 9.08 -1.12
N ASP A 179 9.39 7.76 -1.18
CA ASP A 179 8.58 6.93 -2.08
C ASP A 179 7.09 6.89 -1.71
N ARG A 180 6.71 7.45 -0.54
CA ARG A 180 5.31 7.63 -0.13
C ARG A 180 4.74 8.99 -0.53
N PHE A 181 5.56 9.89 -1.07
CA PHE A 181 5.11 11.19 -1.58
C PHE A 181 4.32 11.02 -2.89
N PRO A 182 3.45 11.98 -3.25
CA PRO A 182 2.91 12.04 -4.61
C PRO A 182 4.06 12.13 -5.62
N GLU A 183 3.89 11.55 -6.79
CA GLU A 183 4.92 11.57 -7.84
C GLU A 183 5.21 12.99 -8.31
N TYR A 184 4.16 13.82 -8.39
CA TYR A 184 4.25 15.26 -8.67
C TYR A 184 3.49 16.04 -7.59
N VAL A 185 4.13 17.06 -7.05
CA VAL A 185 3.55 17.92 -6.04
C VAL A 185 2.74 19.02 -6.73
N ASP A 186 1.43 18.95 -6.59
CA ASP A 186 0.47 19.92 -7.16
C ASP A 186 0.69 20.22 -8.66
N GLY A 187 1.31 19.28 -9.41
CA GLY A 187 1.58 19.40 -10.84
C GLY A 187 2.85 20.17 -11.21
N GLU A 188 3.63 20.70 -10.25
CA GLU A 188 4.82 21.53 -10.51
C GLU A 188 6.16 20.76 -10.55
N GLY A 189 6.13 19.45 -10.36
CA GLY A 189 7.32 18.60 -10.40
C GLY A 189 7.46 17.67 -9.21
N ASP A 190 8.51 16.85 -9.23
CA ASP A 190 8.82 15.95 -8.12
C ASP A 190 9.35 16.73 -6.89
N ALA A 191 9.13 16.17 -5.71
CA ALA A 191 9.49 16.84 -4.44
C ALA A 191 11.00 17.06 -4.29
N PHE A 192 11.86 16.19 -4.86
CA PHE A 192 13.32 16.37 -4.79
C PHE A 192 13.75 17.58 -5.61
N THR A 193 13.25 17.75 -6.82
CA THR A 193 13.54 18.91 -7.68
C THR A 193 13.08 20.21 -7.03
N LEU A 194 11.89 20.21 -6.43
CA LEU A 194 11.38 21.40 -5.72
C LEU A 194 12.21 21.72 -4.46
N ALA A 195 12.58 20.71 -3.67
CA ALA A 195 13.42 20.84 -2.48
C ALA A 195 14.82 21.37 -2.83
N SER A 196 15.46 20.82 -3.85
CA SER A 196 16.80 21.21 -4.29
C SER A 196 16.88 22.69 -4.71
N LYS A 197 15.80 23.24 -5.30
CA LYS A 197 15.70 24.66 -5.59
C LYS A 197 15.76 25.54 -4.34
N ARG A 198 15.30 25.04 -3.19
CA ARG A 198 15.30 25.80 -1.92
C ARG A 198 16.68 25.89 -1.28
N THR A 199 17.59 24.98 -1.62
CA THR A 199 18.96 24.98 -1.11
C THR A 199 19.95 25.73 -2.01
N THR A 200 19.57 26.09 -3.23
CA THR A 200 20.46 26.65 -4.27
C THR A 200 21.13 27.96 -3.86
N THR A 201 20.42 28.83 -3.15
CA THR A 201 20.96 30.13 -2.69
C THR A 201 22.11 29.98 -1.71
N PHE A 202 22.24 28.84 -1.04
CA PHE A 202 23.32 28.55 -0.09
C PHE A 202 24.56 27.92 -0.76
N MET A 203 24.53 27.74 -2.08
CA MET A 203 25.65 27.20 -2.88
C MET A 203 26.17 25.87 -2.27
N SER A 204 27.50 25.75 -2.07
CA SER A 204 28.12 24.52 -1.53
C SER A 204 27.81 24.23 -0.05
N SER A 205 27.09 25.11 0.64
CA SER A 205 26.63 24.84 2.01
C SER A 205 25.18 24.43 2.10
N GLY A 206 24.44 24.49 0.97
CA GLY A 206 23.09 23.93 0.84
C GLY A 206 23.13 22.42 0.75
N MET A 207 22.19 21.72 1.41
CA MET A 207 22.13 20.25 1.39
C MET A 207 20.68 19.76 1.36
N THR A 208 20.41 18.84 0.44
CA THR A 208 19.13 18.12 0.38
C THR A 208 19.32 16.66 0.79
N LEU A 209 18.65 16.22 1.85
CA LEU A 209 18.62 14.82 2.27
C LEU A 209 17.32 14.17 1.76
N VAL A 210 17.45 12.97 1.19
CA VAL A 210 16.30 12.13 0.83
C VAL A 210 16.50 10.74 1.42
N GLU A 211 15.52 10.26 2.18
CA GLU A 211 15.57 8.87 2.65
C GLU A 211 14.23 8.16 2.42
N SER A 212 14.30 6.88 2.09
CA SER A 212 13.12 6.01 1.98
C SER A 212 13.51 4.53 1.95
N SER A 213 12.54 3.67 2.22
CA SER A 213 12.56 2.32 1.68
C SER A 213 12.02 2.34 0.25
N PRO A 214 12.51 1.50 -0.67
CA PRO A 214 11.97 1.42 -2.03
C PRO A 214 10.47 1.11 -2.01
N GLY A 215 9.66 1.95 -2.61
CA GLY A 215 8.21 1.81 -2.61
C GLY A 215 7.59 1.94 -4.00
N ARG A 216 8.41 2.27 -5.01
CA ARG A 216 7.98 2.41 -6.40
C ARG A 216 8.29 1.15 -7.20
N ASP A 217 7.38 0.80 -8.10
CA ASP A 217 7.53 -0.37 -8.96
C ASP A 217 8.63 -0.15 -10.01
N ILE A 218 9.22 -1.26 -10.46
CA ILE A 218 10.21 -1.25 -11.54
C ILE A 218 9.51 -0.85 -12.84
N THR A 219 10.05 0.14 -13.54
CA THR A 219 9.46 0.71 -14.76
C THR A 219 9.85 -0.03 -16.05
N ASP A 220 10.97 -0.74 -16.05
CA ASP A 220 11.43 -1.55 -17.19
C ASP A 220 11.64 -3.00 -16.75
N THR A 221 10.70 -3.86 -17.12
CA THR A 221 10.73 -5.30 -16.81
C THR A 221 11.78 -6.07 -17.57
N LYS A 222 12.30 -5.52 -18.67
CA LYS A 222 13.38 -6.12 -19.48
C LYS A 222 14.77 -5.67 -19.03
N TRP A 223 14.82 -4.74 -18.09
CA TRP A 223 16.10 -4.26 -17.56
C TRP A 223 16.95 -5.41 -17.04
N ARG A 224 18.23 -5.34 -17.33
CA ARG A 224 19.25 -6.25 -16.79
C ARG A 224 20.30 -5.42 -16.09
N CYS A 225 20.73 -5.88 -14.92
CA CYS A 225 21.71 -5.21 -14.11
C CYS A 225 23.05 -5.10 -14.86
N GLY A 226 23.53 -3.87 -15.08
CA GLY A 226 24.83 -3.60 -15.71
C GLY A 226 26.00 -3.69 -14.74
N GLY A 227 25.74 -3.71 -13.42
CA GLY A 227 26.74 -3.79 -12.37
C GLY A 227 26.16 -3.94 -10.98
N ALA A 228 26.92 -4.45 -10.03
CA ALA A 228 26.49 -4.75 -8.66
C ALA A 228 26.01 -3.52 -7.85
N HIS A 229 26.23 -2.31 -8.35
CA HIS A 229 25.82 -1.05 -7.72
C HIS A 229 24.59 -0.41 -8.37
N GLU A 230 24.22 -0.85 -9.56
CA GLU A 230 23.09 -0.26 -10.28
C GLU A 230 21.75 -0.76 -9.72
N ALA A 231 20.83 0.16 -9.50
CA ALA A 231 19.47 -0.17 -9.11
C ALA A 231 18.54 -0.29 -10.33
N PRO A 232 17.50 -1.15 -10.27
CA PRO A 232 16.47 -1.17 -11.30
C PRO A 232 15.82 0.21 -11.50
N PRO A 233 15.44 0.57 -12.73
CA PRO A 233 14.79 1.85 -13.01
C PRO A 233 13.42 1.93 -12.33
N THR A 234 13.21 2.98 -11.53
CA THR A 234 11.94 3.31 -10.87
C THR A 234 11.68 4.82 -10.97
N THR A 235 10.50 5.29 -10.60
CA THR A 235 10.20 6.73 -10.51
C THR A 235 10.49 7.34 -9.14
N GLY A 236 10.94 6.53 -8.17
CA GLY A 236 11.16 6.94 -6.79
C GLY A 236 12.61 7.16 -6.40
N ILE A 237 12.91 6.86 -5.13
CA ILE A 237 14.23 7.10 -4.52
C ILE A 237 15.36 6.37 -5.23
N LEU A 238 15.09 5.20 -5.82
CA LEU A 238 16.13 4.47 -6.58
C LEU A 238 16.52 5.19 -7.88
N SER A 239 15.65 6.02 -8.46
CA SER A 239 16.04 6.89 -9.58
C SER A 239 17.04 7.94 -9.13
N LEU A 240 16.85 8.50 -7.94
CA LEU A 240 17.80 9.45 -7.33
C LEU A 240 19.12 8.75 -6.96
N TYR A 241 19.04 7.53 -6.42
CA TYR A 241 20.22 6.71 -6.14
C TYR A 241 21.03 6.47 -7.41
N ASN A 242 20.41 6.11 -8.53
CA ASN A 242 21.07 5.89 -9.81
C ASN A 242 21.74 7.13 -10.41
N ARG A 243 21.27 8.34 -10.04
CA ARG A 243 21.90 9.62 -10.42
C ARG A 243 23.12 9.95 -9.56
N GLY A 244 23.25 9.33 -8.38
CA GLY A 244 24.33 9.50 -7.44
C GLY A 244 25.58 8.67 -7.73
N ASP A 245 26.49 8.63 -6.77
CA ASP A 245 27.73 7.85 -6.82
C ASP A 245 27.54 6.36 -6.48
N ARG A 246 26.32 5.93 -6.26
CA ARG A 246 25.83 4.54 -6.14
C ARG A 246 26.63 3.70 -5.15
N ARG A 247 26.65 4.11 -3.87
CA ARG A 247 27.34 3.37 -2.81
C ARG A 247 26.52 2.18 -2.36
N ARG A 248 27.23 1.03 -2.17
CA ARG A 248 26.69 -0.18 -1.58
C ARG A 248 27.43 -0.53 -0.30
N TRP A 249 26.74 -1.18 0.65
CA TRP A 249 27.33 -1.63 1.90
C TRP A 249 28.00 -2.99 1.71
N TYR A 250 29.25 -3.14 2.14
CA TYR A 250 30.04 -4.34 2.03
C TYR A 250 30.55 -4.83 3.37
N TRP A 251 30.58 -6.14 3.56
CA TRP A 251 31.19 -6.82 4.70
C TRP A 251 32.43 -7.58 4.27
N PRO A 252 33.50 -7.63 5.12
CA PRO A 252 34.60 -8.59 4.93
C PRO A 252 34.10 -9.98 5.29
N CYS A 253 34.32 -10.97 4.46
CA CYS A 253 34.01 -12.37 4.75
C CYS A 253 34.86 -12.89 5.89
N PRO A 254 34.32 -13.46 6.98
CA PRO A 254 35.13 -13.99 8.10
C PRO A 254 35.93 -15.23 7.74
N HIS A 255 35.69 -15.85 6.58
CA HIS A 255 36.37 -17.05 6.11
C HIS A 255 37.51 -16.76 5.11
N CYS A 256 37.29 -15.84 4.16
CA CYS A 256 38.27 -15.56 3.09
C CYS A 256 38.79 -14.12 3.06
N GLY A 257 38.22 -13.21 3.86
CA GLY A 257 38.57 -11.79 3.88
C GLY A 257 38.00 -10.95 2.74
N GLU A 258 37.50 -11.55 1.66
CA GLU A 258 36.96 -10.82 0.52
C GLU A 258 35.67 -10.04 0.89
N TYR A 259 35.58 -8.83 0.37
CA TYR A 259 34.40 -7.98 0.63
C TYR A 259 33.22 -8.32 -0.28
N PHE A 260 32.04 -8.45 0.28
CA PHE A 260 30.78 -8.74 -0.45
C PHE A 260 29.59 -7.99 0.10
N GLN A 261 28.54 -7.83 -0.70
CA GLN A 261 27.29 -7.19 -0.27
C GLN A 261 26.42 -8.20 0.50
N PRO A 262 25.99 -7.88 1.75
CA PRO A 262 25.05 -8.69 2.51
C PRO A 262 23.62 -8.49 2.00
N VAL A 263 23.28 -9.16 0.91
CA VAL A 263 22.02 -9.04 0.18
C VAL A 263 21.16 -10.29 0.36
N MET A 264 19.85 -10.16 0.09
CA MET A 264 18.88 -11.25 0.26
C MET A 264 19.23 -12.48 -0.61
N ASP A 265 19.83 -12.28 -1.79
CA ASP A 265 20.23 -13.38 -2.69
C ASP A 265 21.30 -14.30 -2.08
N ASN A 266 22.04 -13.80 -1.10
CA ASN A 266 23.05 -14.58 -0.38
C ASN A 266 22.46 -15.31 0.85
N MET A 267 21.19 -15.12 1.17
CA MET A 267 20.53 -15.84 2.27
C MET A 267 20.19 -17.27 1.86
N THR A 268 20.51 -18.23 2.72
CA THR A 268 20.34 -19.66 2.48
C THR A 268 19.89 -20.41 3.73
N GLY A 269 19.54 -21.70 3.60
CA GLY A 269 19.19 -22.59 4.71
C GLY A 269 17.73 -22.54 5.17
N TYR A 270 16.90 -21.68 4.63
CA TYR A 270 15.53 -21.43 5.12
C TYR A 270 14.41 -22.04 4.23
N ARG A 271 14.68 -22.39 2.96
CA ARG A 271 13.64 -22.73 1.96
C ARG A 271 12.96 -24.10 2.17
N ASN A 272 13.59 -25.05 2.82
CA ASN A 272 13.10 -26.43 2.90
C ASN A 272 12.47 -26.78 4.25
N ASN A 273 12.04 -25.80 5.02
CA ASN A 273 11.41 -26.03 6.33
C ASN A 273 9.97 -25.51 6.33
N PRO A 274 8.97 -26.36 6.59
CA PRO A 274 7.57 -25.94 6.63
C PRO A 274 7.23 -25.07 7.87
N ASP A 275 8.02 -25.13 8.91
CA ASP A 275 7.88 -24.25 10.09
C ASP A 275 8.70 -22.97 9.85
N PHE A 276 8.03 -21.83 9.78
CA PHE A 276 8.65 -20.54 9.48
C PHE A 276 9.59 -20.04 10.59
N VAL A 277 9.36 -20.43 11.83
CA VAL A 277 10.26 -20.11 12.95
C VAL A 277 11.55 -20.91 12.81
N ALA A 278 11.42 -22.21 12.61
CA ALA A 278 12.57 -23.09 12.40
C ALA A 278 13.35 -22.73 11.12
N ALA A 279 12.63 -22.32 10.03
CA ALA A 279 13.25 -21.79 8.81
C ALA A 279 14.09 -20.54 9.08
N GLY A 280 13.53 -19.60 9.86
CA GLY A 280 14.22 -18.38 10.27
C GLY A 280 15.50 -18.65 11.10
N GLN A 281 15.44 -19.60 12.02
CA GLN A 281 16.57 -20.03 12.85
C GLN A 281 17.66 -20.74 12.02
N ALA A 282 17.27 -21.45 10.96
CA ALA A 282 18.19 -22.11 10.04
C ALA A 282 18.86 -21.15 9.06
N ALA A 283 18.38 -19.92 8.92
CA ALA A 283 18.88 -18.95 7.96
C ALA A 283 20.35 -18.60 8.20
N ARG A 284 21.14 -18.62 7.15
CA ARG A 284 22.57 -18.25 7.11
C ARG A 284 22.81 -17.35 5.92
N LEU A 285 23.86 -16.52 5.99
CA LEU A 285 24.33 -15.75 4.84
C LEU A 285 25.54 -16.47 4.23
N MET A 286 25.52 -16.70 2.95
CA MET A 286 26.59 -17.38 2.22
C MET A 286 27.50 -16.36 1.53
N CYS A 287 28.80 -16.46 1.76
CA CYS A 287 29.75 -15.65 1.00
C CYS A 287 29.74 -16.07 -0.47
N PRO A 288 29.57 -15.14 -1.44
CA PRO A 288 29.57 -15.47 -2.85
C PRO A 288 30.93 -15.90 -3.38
N HIS A 289 32.03 -15.57 -2.68
CA HIS A 289 33.40 -15.90 -3.10
C HIS A 289 33.84 -17.31 -2.66
N CYS A 290 33.75 -17.61 -1.36
CA CYS A 290 34.21 -18.88 -0.81
C CYS A 290 33.10 -19.85 -0.41
N ARG A 291 31.83 -19.46 -0.50
CA ARG A 291 30.66 -20.21 -0.05
C ARG A 291 30.60 -20.51 1.46
N GLY A 292 31.49 -19.89 2.26
CA GLY A 292 31.45 -19.98 3.71
C GLY A 292 30.13 -19.44 4.26
N LEU A 293 29.56 -20.18 5.21
CA LEU A 293 28.29 -19.81 5.86
C LEU A 293 28.56 -18.92 7.06
N ILE A 294 27.84 -17.82 7.13
CA ILE A 294 27.92 -16.80 8.18
C ILE A 294 26.68 -16.93 9.06
N ALA A 295 26.89 -17.00 10.37
CA ALA A 295 25.83 -17.12 11.36
C ALA A 295 25.24 -15.75 11.76
N PRO A 296 23.96 -15.69 12.20
CA PRO A 296 23.30 -14.44 12.58
C PRO A 296 24.02 -13.64 13.68
N GLU A 297 24.70 -14.34 14.58
CA GLU A 297 25.46 -13.77 15.70
C GLU A 297 26.63 -12.88 15.24
N GLN A 298 27.21 -13.19 14.08
CA GLN A 298 28.33 -12.44 13.47
C GLN A 298 27.90 -11.11 12.85
N LYS A 299 26.60 -10.91 12.63
CA LYS A 299 26.04 -9.73 11.95
C LYS A 299 26.51 -8.40 12.55
N ARG A 300 26.52 -8.30 13.88
CA ARG A 300 26.92 -7.06 14.58
C ARG A 300 28.39 -6.75 14.32
N GLU A 301 29.24 -7.75 14.42
CA GLU A 301 30.67 -7.62 14.21
C GLU A 301 30.98 -7.25 12.75
N LEU A 302 30.35 -7.93 11.80
CA LEU A 302 30.50 -7.63 10.38
C LEU A 302 29.98 -6.23 10.00
N ASN A 303 28.92 -5.75 10.64
CA ASN A 303 28.50 -4.36 10.48
C ASN A 303 29.57 -3.38 11.01
N ASN A 304 30.25 -3.69 12.12
CA ASN A 304 31.31 -2.82 12.65
C ASN A 304 32.55 -2.78 11.74
N GLN A 305 32.79 -3.82 10.95
CA GLN A 305 33.88 -3.92 10.00
C GLN A 305 33.47 -3.54 8.57
N GLY A 306 32.17 -3.28 8.35
CA GLY A 306 31.64 -2.96 7.04
C GLY A 306 32.08 -1.60 6.52
N ILE A 307 32.06 -1.45 5.21
CA ILE A 307 32.43 -0.22 4.52
C ILE A 307 31.46 0.10 3.38
N TRP A 308 31.33 1.38 3.08
CA TRP A 308 30.63 1.84 1.88
C TRP A 308 31.62 1.97 0.72
N LEU A 309 31.31 1.29 -0.40
CA LEU A 309 32.06 1.43 -1.64
C LEU A 309 31.21 2.14 -2.70
N ARG A 310 31.79 3.11 -3.38
CA ARG A 310 31.17 3.77 -4.55
C ARG A 310 31.26 2.86 -5.78
N GLU A 311 30.39 3.10 -6.75
CA GLU A 311 30.51 2.40 -8.03
C GLU A 311 31.89 2.66 -8.65
N GLY A 312 32.57 1.58 -9.04
CA GLY A 312 33.96 1.61 -9.56
C GLY A 312 35.03 1.39 -8.51
N GLU A 313 34.73 1.42 -7.20
CA GLU A 313 35.63 1.08 -6.12
C GLU A 313 35.57 -0.41 -5.78
N ARG A 314 36.67 -0.94 -5.27
CA ARG A 314 36.81 -2.30 -4.74
C ARG A 314 37.68 -2.27 -3.48
N ALA A 315 37.32 -3.08 -2.50
CA ALA A 315 38.14 -3.29 -1.32
C ALA A 315 38.89 -4.62 -1.43
N ALA A 316 40.18 -4.62 -1.10
CA ALA A 316 40.97 -5.84 -0.92
C ALA A 316 40.78 -6.40 0.49
N ALA A 317 41.19 -7.64 0.74
CA ALA A 317 41.06 -8.31 2.03
C ALA A 317 41.77 -7.58 3.20
N ASP A 318 42.75 -6.74 2.93
CA ASP A 318 43.41 -5.86 3.90
C ASP A 318 42.65 -4.55 4.19
N GLY A 319 41.50 -4.34 3.55
CA GLY A 319 40.66 -3.15 3.67
C GLY A 319 41.09 -1.96 2.78
N SER A 320 42.14 -2.12 1.97
CA SER A 320 42.56 -1.08 1.03
C SER A 320 41.55 -0.93 -0.12
N ILE A 321 41.19 0.35 -0.40
CA ILE A 321 40.23 0.66 -1.46
C ILE A 321 40.98 1.07 -2.72
N THR A 322 40.62 0.48 -3.86
CA THR A 322 41.21 0.73 -5.18
C THR A 322 40.09 0.97 -6.22
N GLY A 323 40.45 1.49 -7.39
CA GLY A 323 39.54 1.77 -8.48
C GLY A 323 39.23 3.26 -8.63
N THR A 324 38.46 3.60 -9.66
CA THR A 324 38.04 4.98 -9.95
C THR A 324 36.53 5.12 -9.61
N PRO A 325 36.19 5.89 -8.57
CA PRO A 325 34.82 6.03 -8.18
C PRO A 325 34.01 6.82 -9.22
N ARG A 326 32.73 6.46 -9.34
CA ARG A 326 31.77 7.24 -10.10
C ARG A 326 31.68 8.66 -9.53
N ASN A 327 31.82 9.67 -10.39
CA ASN A 327 31.71 11.07 -10.00
C ASN A 327 30.23 11.50 -10.02
N SER A 328 29.76 12.10 -8.94
CA SER A 328 28.44 12.70 -8.82
C SER A 328 28.42 13.75 -7.72
N ARG A 329 27.57 14.75 -7.85
CA ARG A 329 27.26 15.71 -6.77
C ARG A 329 26.16 15.19 -5.81
N ILE A 330 25.68 13.98 -6.02
CA ILE A 330 24.75 13.27 -5.13
C ILE A 330 25.50 12.08 -4.52
N ALA A 331 25.66 12.10 -3.20
CA ALA A 331 26.11 10.92 -2.47
C ALA A 331 24.92 10.00 -2.23
N SER A 332 24.94 8.81 -2.82
CA SER A 332 23.81 7.89 -2.75
C SER A 332 24.18 6.55 -2.15
N PHE A 333 23.43 6.12 -1.15
CA PHE A 333 23.68 4.94 -0.33
C PHE A 333 22.51 3.96 -0.46
N TRP A 334 22.79 2.68 -0.66
CA TRP A 334 21.77 1.63 -0.68
C TRP A 334 22.24 0.37 0.01
N MET A 335 21.45 -0.09 1.00
CA MET A 335 21.67 -1.33 1.74
C MET A 335 20.39 -2.17 1.83
N GLU A 336 20.55 -3.47 2.12
CA GLU A 336 19.43 -4.41 2.22
C GLU A 336 19.23 -4.97 3.62
N GLY A 337 18.08 -5.67 3.82
CA GLY A 337 17.60 -6.20 5.09
C GLY A 337 18.58 -7.07 5.88
N PRO A 338 19.38 -7.96 5.24
CA PRO A 338 20.35 -8.76 5.99
C PRO A 338 21.32 -7.94 6.84
N ALA A 339 21.66 -6.71 6.44
CA ALA A 339 22.53 -5.81 7.20
C ALA A 339 21.79 -4.95 8.23
N ALA A 340 20.46 -4.79 8.16
CA ALA A 340 19.67 -3.89 9.02
C ALA A 340 19.79 -4.30 10.51
N ALA A 341 20.29 -3.39 11.37
CA ALA A 341 20.68 -3.69 12.75
C ALA A 341 19.51 -4.12 13.65
N PHE A 342 18.33 -3.48 13.49
CA PHE A 342 17.17 -3.70 14.36
C PHE A 342 16.17 -4.73 13.81
N GLN A 343 16.62 -5.60 12.91
CA GLN A 343 15.85 -6.71 12.36
C GLN A 343 16.70 -7.97 12.37
N THR A 344 16.24 -9.05 13.02
CA THR A 344 16.94 -10.34 12.98
C THR A 344 16.68 -11.06 11.65
N TRP A 345 17.56 -11.97 11.25
CA TRP A 345 17.33 -12.82 10.08
C TRP A 345 16.13 -13.73 10.25
N GLU A 346 15.92 -14.24 11.47
CA GLU A 346 14.72 -15.02 11.82
C GLU A 346 13.44 -14.22 11.53
N GLN A 347 13.36 -12.97 12.02
CA GLN A 347 12.20 -12.10 11.76
C GLN A 347 12.01 -11.78 10.28
N LEU A 348 13.10 -11.55 9.55
CA LEU A 348 13.08 -11.24 8.12
C LEU A 348 12.54 -12.43 7.33
N ILE A 349 13.08 -13.63 7.58
CA ILE A 349 12.67 -14.86 6.90
C ILE A 349 11.25 -15.25 7.26
N PHE A 350 10.86 -15.18 8.54
CA PHE A 350 9.49 -15.44 8.96
C PHE A 350 8.48 -14.57 8.19
N LYS A 351 8.73 -13.26 8.10
CA LYS A 351 7.85 -12.34 7.36
C LYS A 351 7.80 -12.66 5.87
N LEU A 352 8.94 -13.00 5.27
CA LEU A 352 9.01 -13.35 3.86
C LEU A 352 8.19 -14.60 3.56
N LEU A 353 8.39 -15.69 4.33
CA LEU A 353 7.69 -16.95 4.12
C LEU A 353 6.18 -16.82 4.39
N ALA A 354 5.80 -16.09 5.44
CA ALA A 354 4.40 -15.83 5.73
C ALA A 354 3.71 -15.01 4.61
N ALA A 355 4.42 -14.06 4.01
CA ALA A 355 3.91 -13.27 2.89
C ALA A 355 3.84 -14.08 1.59
N GLU A 356 4.79 -14.99 1.36
CA GLU A 356 4.77 -15.93 0.25
C GLU A 356 3.59 -16.92 0.38
N GLU A 357 3.35 -17.49 1.57
CA GLU A 357 2.21 -18.36 1.85
C GLU A 357 0.87 -17.61 1.65
N GLU A 358 0.76 -16.38 2.15
CA GLU A 358 -0.42 -15.55 1.94
C GLU A 358 -0.67 -15.31 0.45
N TYR A 359 0.39 -15.00 -0.31
CA TYR A 359 0.29 -14.87 -1.76
C TYR A 359 -0.17 -16.16 -2.43
N GLU A 360 0.36 -17.31 -2.04
CA GLU A 360 -0.06 -18.60 -2.58
C GLU A 360 -1.52 -18.92 -2.28
N ARG A 361 -1.98 -18.56 -1.08
CA ARG A 361 -3.36 -18.81 -0.65
C ARG A 361 -4.36 -17.83 -1.26
N THR A 362 -4.00 -16.53 -1.41
CA THR A 362 -4.96 -15.47 -1.77
C THR A 362 -4.76 -14.91 -3.19
N GLY A 363 -3.59 -15.13 -3.80
CA GLY A 363 -3.18 -14.46 -5.04
C GLY A 363 -2.87 -12.97 -4.89
N SER A 364 -2.94 -12.41 -3.67
CA SER A 364 -2.62 -11.01 -3.41
C SER A 364 -1.13 -10.80 -3.17
N GLU A 365 -0.49 -9.95 -3.94
CA GLU A 365 0.93 -9.60 -3.82
C GLU A 365 1.20 -8.48 -2.80
N GLU A 366 0.18 -7.87 -2.19
CA GLU A 366 0.34 -6.66 -1.36
C GLU A 366 1.25 -6.88 -0.14
N THR A 367 1.06 -7.97 0.60
CA THR A 367 1.89 -8.30 1.76
C THR A 367 3.31 -8.64 1.34
N LEU A 368 3.47 -9.43 0.27
CA LEU A 368 4.79 -9.79 -0.27
C LEU A 368 5.53 -8.54 -0.78
N LYS A 369 4.85 -7.68 -1.52
CA LYS A 369 5.38 -6.38 -1.95
C LYS A 369 5.82 -5.52 -0.77
N ALA A 370 5.01 -5.46 0.29
CA ALA A 370 5.36 -4.71 1.50
C ALA A 370 6.65 -5.25 2.15
N VAL A 371 6.79 -6.56 2.30
CA VAL A 371 7.99 -7.19 2.87
C VAL A 371 9.23 -6.94 1.99
N VAL A 372 9.12 -7.13 0.68
CA VAL A 372 10.25 -6.89 -0.24
C VAL A 372 10.69 -5.42 -0.21
N ASN A 373 9.75 -4.50 -0.25
CA ASN A 373 10.05 -3.07 -0.29
C ASN A 373 10.56 -2.55 1.05
N THR A 374 9.93 -2.94 2.17
CA THR A 374 10.20 -2.31 3.47
C THR A 374 11.13 -3.12 4.37
N ASP A 375 11.09 -4.45 4.33
CA ASP A 375 11.92 -5.29 5.21
C ASP A 375 13.20 -5.78 4.48
N ILE A 376 13.10 -6.13 3.20
CA ILE A 376 14.29 -6.46 2.38
C ILE A 376 14.97 -5.20 1.84
N GLY A 377 14.21 -4.15 1.50
CA GLY A 377 14.77 -2.89 0.97
C GLY A 377 15.08 -2.94 -0.52
N ARG A 378 14.29 -3.69 -1.28
CA ARG A 378 14.35 -3.81 -2.75
C ARG A 378 13.05 -3.33 -3.39
N PRO A 379 13.08 -2.83 -4.63
CA PRO A 379 11.86 -2.59 -5.38
C PRO A 379 11.22 -3.93 -5.75
N TYR A 380 9.90 -4.02 -5.56
CA TYR A 380 9.15 -5.21 -5.95
C TYR A 380 8.88 -5.21 -7.46
N LEU A 381 9.02 -6.36 -8.09
CA LEU A 381 8.63 -6.59 -9.47
C LEU A 381 7.40 -7.50 -9.49
N PRO A 382 6.20 -6.97 -9.77
CA PRO A 382 4.99 -7.78 -9.85
C PRO A 382 5.11 -8.86 -10.93
N ARG A 383 4.61 -10.07 -10.65
CA ARG A 383 4.61 -11.17 -11.63
C ARG A 383 3.85 -10.80 -12.90
N SER A 384 2.74 -10.06 -12.74
CA SER A 384 1.95 -9.53 -13.85
C SER A 384 2.73 -8.63 -14.82
N ALA A 385 3.89 -8.10 -14.40
CA ALA A 385 4.72 -7.23 -15.23
C ALA A 385 5.82 -7.99 -16.00
N THR A 386 6.08 -9.27 -15.66
CA THR A 386 7.22 -10.03 -16.23
C THR A 386 6.88 -10.85 -17.45
N GLU A 387 5.62 -11.25 -17.62
CA GLU A 387 5.21 -12.14 -18.71
C GLU A 387 3.86 -11.72 -19.29
N GLN A 388 3.75 -11.71 -20.62
CA GLN A 388 2.48 -11.50 -21.31
C GLN A 388 1.76 -12.86 -21.43
N ARG A 389 0.54 -12.93 -20.94
CA ARG A 389 -0.30 -14.12 -21.04
C ARG A 389 -0.69 -14.39 -22.49
N LYS A 390 -0.68 -15.64 -22.88
CA LYS A 390 -1.15 -16.08 -24.19
C LYS A 390 -2.54 -16.70 -24.05
N SER A 391 -3.49 -16.20 -24.82
CA SER A 391 -4.86 -16.70 -24.83
C SER A 391 -4.93 -18.18 -25.23
N GLU A 392 -4.00 -18.67 -26.09
CA GLU A 392 -3.86 -20.08 -26.46
C GLU A 392 -3.65 -21.00 -25.26
N LEU A 393 -2.78 -20.60 -24.32
CA LEU A 393 -2.47 -21.41 -23.14
C LEU A 393 -3.65 -21.48 -22.18
N LEU A 394 -4.45 -20.40 -22.08
CA LEU A 394 -5.66 -20.42 -21.27
C LEU A 394 -6.76 -21.29 -21.91
N GLU A 395 -6.92 -21.22 -23.24
CA GLU A 395 -7.87 -22.04 -23.98
C GLU A 395 -7.57 -23.54 -23.86
N GLN A 396 -6.30 -23.93 -23.84
CA GLN A 396 -5.87 -25.32 -23.63
C GLN A 396 -6.24 -25.89 -22.25
N ARG A 397 -6.56 -25.03 -21.28
CA ARG A 397 -7.01 -25.41 -19.93
C ARG A 397 -8.52 -25.61 -19.84
N ALA A 398 -9.26 -25.47 -20.96
CA ALA A 398 -10.71 -25.63 -20.98
C ALA A 398 -11.14 -27.05 -20.57
N GLU A 399 -12.17 -27.13 -19.75
CA GLU A 399 -12.65 -28.35 -19.12
C GLU A 399 -14.06 -28.73 -19.66
N PRO A 400 -14.37 -30.01 -19.85
CA PRO A 400 -15.64 -30.45 -20.39
C PRO A 400 -16.74 -30.47 -19.33
N PHE A 401 -17.29 -29.29 -18.97
CA PHE A 401 -18.50 -29.26 -18.15
C PHE A 401 -19.69 -28.62 -18.90
N PRO A 402 -20.94 -29.08 -18.60
CA PRO A 402 -22.11 -28.70 -19.38
C PRO A 402 -22.34 -27.18 -19.35
N ARG A 403 -22.72 -26.63 -20.50
CA ARG A 403 -23.05 -25.22 -20.62
C ARG A 403 -24.18 -24.82 -19.67
N ARG A 404 -23.98 -23.68 -18.97
CA ARG A 404 -24.97 -23.11 -18.04
C ARG A 404 -25.31 -24.04 -16.88
N SER A 405 -24.41 -24.90 -16.48
CA SER A 405 -24.53 -25.76 -15.31
C SER A 405 -23.53 -25.37 -14.24
N VAL A 406 -23.88 -25.61 -12.99
CA VAL A 406 -23.04 -25.30 -11.83
C VAL A 406 -22.24 -26.55 -11.45
N PRO A 407 -20.91 -26.57 -11.57
CA PRO A 407 -20.06 -27.67 -11.15
C PRO A 407 -20.12 -27.95 -9.64
N ASP A 408 -19.77 -29.20 -9.26
CA ASP A 408 -19.92 -29.67 -7.87
C ASP A 408 -19.04 -28.94 -6.86
N GLY A 409 -17.88 -28.42 -7.26
CA GLY A 409 -16.99 -27.60 -6.42
C GLY A 409 -17.56 -26.26 -6.00
N VAL A 410 -18.60 -25.77 -6.69
CA VAL A 410 -19.18 -24.44 -6.46
C VAL A 410 -20.03 -24.40 -5.20
N ARG A 411 -19.77 -23.45 -4.33
CA ARG A 411 -20.52 -23.16 -3.09
C ARG A 411 -21.62 -22.12 -3.29
N PHE A 412 -21.34 -21.09 -4.08
CA PHE A 412 -22.31 -20.05 -4.46
C PHE A 412 -21.94 -19.47 -5.83
N ILE A 413 -22.91 -18.82 -6.47
CA ILE A 413 -22.72 -18.13 -7.74
C ILE A 413 -23.04 -16.65 -7.62
N GLU A 414 -22.26 -15.83 -8.32
CA GLU A 414 -22.44 -14.37 -8.43
C GLU A 414 -22.57 -13.97 -9.89
N ALA A 415 -23.32 -12.90 -10.14
CA ALA A 415 -23.39 -12.28 -11.46
C ALA A 415 -22.63 -10.96 -11.49
N THR A 416 -21.91 -10.74 -12.56
CA THR A 416 -21.33 -9.45 -12.91
C THR A 416 -21.87 -8.99 -14.25
N VAL A 417 -22.19 -7.68 -14.33
CA VAL A 417 -22.82 -7.09 -15.51
C VAL A 417 -22.02 -5.84 -15.90
N ASP A 418 -21.56 -5.84 -17.15
CA ASP A 418 -20.97 -4.67 -17.80
C ASP A 418 -21.99 -4.03 -18.74
N VAL A 419 -22.12 -2.70 -18.70
CA VAL A 419 -23.09 -1.93 -19.47
C VAL A 419 -22.42 -1.27 -20.66
N GLN A 420 -22.62 -1.82 -21.84
CA GLN A 420 -22.04 -1.31 -23.08
C GLN A 420 -22.94 -0.31 -23.77
N GLY A 421 -22.38 0.86 -24.08
CA GLY A 421 -23.04 1.95 -24.79
C GLY A 421 -22.73 2.01 -26.30
N GLY A 422 -23.03 3.16 -26.95
CA GLY A 422 -22.72 3.42 -28.34
C GLY A 422 -23.56 2.65 -29.35
N LYS A 423 -22.95 2.21 -30.46
CA LYS A 423 -23.67 1.50 -31.54
C LYS A 423 -24.02 0.05 -31.23
N ASN A 424 -23.34 -0.57 -30.26
CA ASN A 424 -23.51 -1.99 -29.93
C ASN A 424 -24.00 -2.16 -28.47
N ARG A 425 -25.06 -1.41 -28.13
CA ARG A 425 -25.65 -1.39 -26.80
C ARG A 425 -26.11 -2.78 -26.36
N ARG A 426 -25.71 -3.17 -25.15
CA ARG A 426 -26.06 -4.46 -24.54
C ARG A 426 -25.68 -4.47 -23.07
N PHE A 427 -26.29 -5.38 -22.31
CA PHE A 427 -25.74 -5.82 -21.04
C PHE A 427 -24.91 -7.09 -21.30
N VAL A 428 -23.68 -7.08 -20.84
CA VAL A 428 -22.76 -8.22 -20.90
C VAL A 428 -22.75 -8.89 -19.54
N VAL A 429 -23.23 -10.13 -19.47
CA VAL A 429 -23.45 -10.84 -18.21
C VAL A 429 -22.49 -12.02 -18.11
N GLN A 430 -21.84 -12.14 -16.95
CA GLN A 430 -21.05 -13.32 -16.59
C GLN A 430 -21.49 -13.85 -15.24
N ILE A 431 -21.64 -15.17 -15.14
CA ILE A 431 -21.93 -15.88 -13.92
C ILE A 431 -20.67 -16.62 -13.49
N THR A 432 -20.17 -16.27 -12.32
CA THR A 432 -18.98 -16.87 -11.74
C THR A 432 -19.37 -17.68 -10.50
N GLY A 433 -18.95 -18.94 -10.45
CA GLY A 433 -19.09 -19.79 -9.29
C GLY A 433 -17.85 -19.73 -8.43
N TYR A 434 -18.02 -19.76 -7.11
CA TYR A 434 -16.95 -19.77 -6.13
C TYR A 434 -16.99 -21.06 -5.31
N GLY A 435 -15.85 -21.72 -5.20
CA GLY A 435 -15.60 -22.87 -4.33
C GLY A 435 -14.83 -22.49 -3.08
N GLU A 436 -14.06 -23.42 -2.55
CA GLU A 436 -13.18 -23.19 -1.42
C GLU A 436 -11.86 -22.54 -1.86
N GLN A 437 -11.21 -21.80 -0.97
CA GLN A 437 -9.85 -21.27 -1.14
C GLN A 437 -9.61 -20.45 -2.44
N GLY A 438 -10.62 -19.74 -2.95
CA GLY A 438 -10.47 -18.91 -4.14
C GLY A 438 -10.67 -19.60 -5.47
N GLU A 439 -11.00 -20.88 -5.50
CA GLU A 439 -11.29 -21.63 -6.70
C GLU A 439 -12.58 -21.11 -7.37
N ARG A 440 -12.57 -20.94 -8.69
CA ARG A 440 -13.62 -20.24 -9.43
C ARG A 440 -13.96 -20.97 -10.73
N TRP A 441 -15.22 -20.86 -11.17
CA TRP A 441 -15.74 -21.44 -12.41
C TRP A 441 -16.52 -20.41 -13.21
N ILE A 442 -16.30 -20.36 -14.52
CA ILE A 442 -17.16 -19.58 -15.41
C ILE A 442 -18.38 -20.44 -15.75
N VAL A 443 -19.51 -20.15 -15.09
CA VAL A 443 -20.74 -20.94 -15.20
C VAL A 443 -21.56 -20.59 -16.45
N ASP A 444 -21.69 -19.27 -16.73
CA ASP A 444 -22.42 -18.76 -17.89
C ASP A 444 -21.85 -17.43 -18.38
N ARG A 445 -21.97 -17.13 -19.67
CA ARG A 445 -21.55 -15.89 -20.30
C ARG A 445 -22.48 -15.57 -21.46
N TYR A 446 -23.21 -14.46 -21.41
CA TYR A 446 -24.16 -14.06 -22.43
C TYR A 446 -24.36 -12.56 -22.51
N ASN A 447 -25.03 -12.12 -23.61
CA ASN A 447 -25.38 -10.72 -23.81
C ASN A 447 -26.90 -10.57 -23.85
N ILE A 448 -27.43 -9.54 -23.21
CA ILE A 448 -28.82 -9.11 -23.35
C ILE A 448 -28.82 -7.95 -24.34
N ARG A 449 -29.42 -8.17 -25.51
CA ARG A 449 -29.46 -7.23 -26.63
C ARG A 449 -30.84 -6.70 -26.95
N HIS A 450 -31.89 -7.41 -26.51
CA HIS A 450 -33.28 -7.12 -26.83
C HIS A 450 -34.03 -6.61 -25.59
N SER A 451 -34.76 -5.52 -25.78
CA SER A 451 -35.61 -4.90 -24.78
C SER A 451 -36.95 -5.63 -24.67
N LEU A 452 -37.63 -5.44 -23.56
CA LEU A 452 -39.05 -5.78 -23.41
C LEU A 452 -39.97 -4.84 -24.22
N ARG A 453 -39.43 -3.71 -24.70
CA ARG A 453 -40.13 -2.77 -25.61
C ARG A 453 -40.23 -3.37 -26.99
N CYS A 454 -41.41 -3.23 -27.60
CA CYS A 454 -41.66 -3.69 -28.97
C CYS A 454 -41.93 -2.52 -29.90
N SER A 455 -41.60 -2.72 -31.17
CA SER A 455 -42.02 -1.84 -32.25
C SER A 455 -43.55 -1.96 -32.50
N PRO A 456 -44.19 -1.05 -33.25
CA PRO A 456 -45.57 -1.16 -33.62
C PRO A 456 -45.93 -2.48 -34.33
N ASN A 457 -44.92 -3.11 -34.94
CA ASN A 457 -45.06 -4.40 -35.65
C ASN A 457 -44.87 -5.62 -34.74
N GLY A 458 -44.67 -5.42 -33.40
CA GLY A 458 -44.47 -6.51 -32.44
C GLY A 458 -43.03 -7.03 -32.33
N GLU A 459 -42.07 -6.45 -33.05
CA GLU A 459 -40.67 -6.85 -32.97
C GLU A 459 -39.98 -6.22 -31.75
N SER A 460 -39.20 -7.01 -31.02
CA SER A 460 -38.44 -6.57 -29.88
C SER A 460 -37.35 -5.55 -30.29
N LEU A 461 -37.34 -4.40 -29.64
CA LEU A 461 -36.39 -3.34 -29.91
C LEU A 461 -35.02 -3.63 -29.24
N PRO A 462 -33.91 -3.08 -29.76
CA PRO A 462 -32.62 -3.14 -29.06
C PRO A 462 -32.69 -2.48 -27.68
N VAL A 463 -31.91 -3.01 -26.72
CA VAL A 463 -31.75 -2.34 -25.41
C VAL A 463 -31.02 -1.02 -25.57
N ASP A 464 -31.40 -0.06 -24.76
CA ASP A 464 -30.71 1.24 -24.64
C ASP A 464 -30.64 1.64 -23.15
N PRO A 465 -29.62 1.17 -22.42
CA PRO A 465 -29.48 1.42 -20.99
C PRO A 465 -29.37 2.92 -20.62
N ALA A 466 -28.96 3.75 -21.56
CA ALA A 466 -28.83 5.19 -21.34
C ALA A 466 -30.19 5.91 -21.43
N ALA A 467 -31.04 5.53 -22.40
CA ALA A 467 -32.28 6.23 -22.68
C ALA A 467 -33.49 5.64 -21.90
N TYR A 468 -33.50 4.32 -21.68
CA TYR A 468 -34.69 3.62 -21.17
C TYR A 468 -34.43 2.93 -19.82
N PRO A 469 -34.92 3.49 -18.70
CA PRO A 469 -34.82 2.84 -17.40
C PRO A 469 -35.47 1.45 -17.31
N GLU A 470 -36.48 1.19 -18.16
CA GLU A 470 -37.21 -0.09 -18.23
C GLU A 470 -36.32 -1.23 -18.71
N ASP A 471 -35.32 -0.96 -19.52
CA ASP A 471 -34.39 -1.99 -20.00
C ASP A 471 -33.56 -2.60 -18.87
N TRP A 472 -33.41 -1.88 -17.75
CA TRP A 472 -32.71 -2.37 -16.56
C TRP A 472 -33.50 -3.45 -15.80
N ASP A 473 -34.82 -3.58 -16.05
CA ASP A 473 -35.64 -4.64 -15.43
C ASP A 473 -35.24 -6.02 -15.93
N LEU A 474 -34.65 -6.10 -17.13
CA LEU A 474 -34.02 -7.32 -17.64
C LEU A 474 -32.93 -7.88 -16.73
N LEU A 475 -32.25 -7.01 -15.96
CA LEU A 475 -31.25 -7.48 -14.98
C LEU A 475 -31.89 -8.20 -13.80
N LEU A 476 -33.17 -7.95 -13.49
CA LEU A 476 -33.91 -8.71 -12.49
C LEU A 476 -34.47 -10.01 -13.08
N THR A 477 -35.13 -9.94 -14.24
CA THR A 477 -35.82 -11.09 -14.84
C THR A 477 -34.85 -12.12 -15.44
N ASP A 478 -33.85 -11.66 -16.20
CA ASP A 478 -32.99 -12.52 -17.00
C ASP A 478 -31.63 -12.82 -16.35
N VAL A 479 -31.33 -12.13 -15.22
CA VAL A 479 -30.11 -12.35 -14.47
C VAL A 479 -30.39 -12.70 -13.03
N PHE A 480 -30.92 -11.78 -12.21
CA PHE A 480 -30.97 -11.94 -10.76
C PHE A 480 -31.91 -13.06 -10.28
N HIS A 481 -33.07 -13.19 -10.89
CA HIS A 481 -34.06 -14.22 -10.55
C HIS A 481 -33.87 -15.54 -11.35
N LYS A 482 -32.97 -15.55 -12.33
CA LYS A 482 -32.61 -16.74 -13.05
C LYS A 482 -31.87 -17.72 -12.14
N THR A 483 -32.04 -19.02 -12.45
CA THR A 483 -31.36 -20.12 -11.75
C THR A 483 -30.61 -20.99 -12.73
N TRP A 484 -29.55 -21.64 -12.25
CA TRP A 484 -28.69 -22.53 -13.06
C TRP A 484 -28.76 -23.96 -12.53
N PRO A 485 -28.96 -24.99 -13.39
CA PRO A 485 -28.99 -26.39 -12.97
C PRO A 485 -27.61 -26.81 -12.44
N LEU A 486 -27.59 -27.75 -11.49
CA LEU A 486 -26.35 -28.38 -11.08
C LEU A 486 -25.86 -29.35 -12.19
N ALA A 487 -24.54 -29.47 -12.32
CA ALA A 487 -23.97 -30.40 -13.30
C ALA A 487 -24.25 -31.88 -12.92
N SER A 488 -24.26 -32.20 -11.63
CA SER A 488 -24.53 -33.54 -11.08
C SER A 488 -26.03 -33.91 -11.02
N ASP A 489 -26.90 -32.88 -10.90
CA ASP A 489 -28.36 -33.09 -10.82
C ASP A 489 -29.08 -31.89 -11.48
N PRO A 490 -29.47 -32.01 -12.76
CA PRO A 490 -30.13 -30.94 -13.50
C PRO A 490 -31.49 -30.49 -12.95
N ASP A 491 -32.16 -31.31 -12.15
CA ASP A 491 -33.44 -30.95 -11.52
C ASP A 491 -33.24 -30.00 -10.34
N VAL A 492 -32.12 -30.07 -9.66
CA VAL A 492 -31.73 -29.11 -8.60
C VAL A 492 -31.03 -27.90 -9.22
N ARG A 493 -31.45 -26.75 -8.84
CA ARG A 493 -30.94 -25.49 -9.41
C ARG A 493 -30.30 -24.61 -8.34
N MET A 494 -29.35 -23.79 -8.73
CA MET A 494 -28.71 -22.77 -7.85
C MET A 494 -29.17 -21.38 -8.25
N ARG A 495 -29.55 -20.58 -7.25
CA ARG A 495 -29.86 -19.14 -7.38
C ARG A 495 -28.65 -18.28 -7.10
N LEU A 496 -28.61 -17.06 -7.66
CA LEU A 496 -27.52 -16.10 -7.38
C LEU A 496 -27.47 -15.72 -5.91
N MET A 497 -26.27 -15.59 -5.38
CA MET A 497 -26.01 -14.95 -4.09
C MET A 497 -26.13 -13.43 -4.22
N ALA A 498 -25.45 -12.84 -5.18
CA ALA A 498 -25.39 -11.41 -5.41
C ALA A 498 -25.14 -11.05 -6.88
N MET A 499 -25.38 -9.79 -7.23
CA MET A 499 -25.10 -9.23 -8.55
C MET A 499 -24.40 -7.89 -8.42
N ALA A 500 -23.30 -7.66 -9.13
CA ALA A 500 -22.66 -6.38 -9.31
C ALA A 500 -22.86 -5.86 -10.73
N VAL A 501 -23.18 -4.57 -10.86
CA VAL A 501 -23.43 -3.91 -12.15
C VAL A 501 -22.48 -2.72 -12.27
N ASP A 502 -21.73 -2.63 -13.37
CA ASP A 502 -20.93 -1.45 -13.69
C ASP A 502 -21.83 -0.24 -13.98
N THR A 503 -21.45 0.90 -13.46
CA THR A 503 -22.16 2.16 -13.63
C THR A 503 -21.44 3.15 -14.54
N GLY A 504 -20.31 2.75 -15.10
CA GLY A 504 -19.53 3.53 -16.06
C GLY A 504 -20.20 3.61 -17.43
N GLY A 505 -19.73 4.51 -18.27
CA GLY A 505 -20.08 4.54 -19.69
C GLY A 505 -20.73 5.83 -20.17
N GLU A 506 -21.69 5.71 -21.10
CA GLU A 506 -22.37 6.80 -21.79
C GLU A 506 -23.23 7.65 -20.83
N ALA A 507 -23.41 8.94 -21.18
CA ALA A 507 -24.31 9.82 -20.42
C ALA A 507 -25.72 9.25 -20.34
N GLY A 508 -26.34 9.23 -19.15
CA GLY A 508 -27.64 8.61 -18.86
C GLY A 508 -27.56 7.23 -18.23
N VAL A 509 -26.52 6.43 -18.52
CA VAL A 509 -26.33 5.10 -17.92
C VAL A 509 -26.24 5.19 -16.40
N THR A 510 -25.44 6.10 -15.87
CA THR A 510 -25.25 6.29 -14.43
C THR A 510 -26.57 6.66 -13.72
N ASP A 511 -27.37 7.54 -14.31
CA ASP A 511 -28.64 7.98 -13.74
C ASP A 511 -29.66 6.83 -13.70
N ASN A 512 -29.72 6.03 -14.77
CA ASN A 512 -30.59 4.87 -14.85
C ASN A 512 -30.13 3.74 -13.92
N ALA A 513 -28.82 3.54 -13.75
CA ALA A 513 -28.26 2.62 -12.75
C ALA A 513 -28.71 3.02 -11.32
N TYR A 514 -28.68 4.31 -10.98
CA TYR A 514 -29.13 4.79 -9.68
C TYR A 514 -30.65 4.61 -9.47
N ARG A 515 -31.48 4.84 -10.52
CA ARG A 515 -32.92 4.56 -10.49
C ARG A 515 -33.18 3.06 -10.30
N PHE A 516 -32.48 2.21 -11.03
CA PHE A 516 -32.56 0.76 -10.90
C PHE A 516 -32.21 0.31 -9.48
N TRP A 517 -31.10 0.80 -8.91
CA TRP A 517 -30.69 0.42 -7.56
C TRP A 517 -31.71 0.84 -6.49
N ARG A 518 -32.32 2.04 -6.62
CA ARG A 518 -33.39 2.49 -5.72
C ARG A 518 -34.58 1.53 -5.74
N ARG A 519 -34.98 1.04 -6.91
CA ARG A 519 -36.02 0.00 -7.03
C ARG A 519 -35.58 -1.30 -6.35
N CYS A 520 -34.40 -1.82 -6.66
CA CYS A 520 -33.85 -3.00 -6.00
C CYS A 520 -33.84 -2.87 -4.47
N ARG A 521 -33.51 -1.68 -3.96
CA ARG A 521 -33.53 -1.40 -2.54
C ARG A 521 -34.95 -1.42 -1.96
N SER A 522 -35.94 -0.84 -2.65
CA SER A 522 -37.34 -0.88 -2.22
C SER A 522 -37.89 -2.30 -2.17
N ASP A 523 -37.44 -3.17 -3.08
CA ASP A 523 -37.80 -4.58 -3.17
C ASP A 523 -37.01 -5.49 -2.21
N GLY A 524 -36.22 -4.90 -1.30
CA GLY A 524 -35.43 -5.62 -0.30
C GLY A 524 -34.11 -6.22 -0.84
N LEU A 525 -33.74 -5.92 -2.07
CA LEU A 525 -32.55 -6.48 -2.73
C LEU A 525 -31.26 -5.61 -2.53
N GLY A 526 -31.34 -4.53 -1.76
CA GLY A 526 -30.22 -3.57 -1.59
C GLY A 526 -28.94 -4.16 -0.99
N ASN A 527 -29.00 -5.36 -0.40
CA ASN A 527 -27.84 -6.09 0.13
C ASN A 527 -27.34 -7.21 -0.82
N ARG A 528 -27.94 -7.36 -2.01
CA ARG A 528 -27.61 -8.39 -2.97
C ARG A 528 -27.38 -7.84 -4.39
N VAL A 529 -27.78 -6.59 -4.65
CA VAL A 529 -27.51 -5.87 -5.89
C VAL A 529 -26.59 -4.70 -5.58
N PHE A 530 -25.45 -4.63 -6.24
CA PHE A 530 -24.38 -3.67 -5.99
C PHE A 530 -24.09 -2.86 -7.24
N LEU A 531 -23.88 -1.56 -7.09
CA LEU A 531 -23.37 -0.71 -8.16
C LEU A 531 -21.87 -0.55 -7.98
N PHE A 532 -21.12 -0.93 -8.99
CA PHE A 532 -19.66 -0.82 -9.03
C PHE A 532 -19.21 0.29 -9.98
N LYS A 533 -18.07 0.88 -9.67
CA LYS A 533 -17.36 1.79 -10.56
C LYS A 533 -15.86 1.61 -10.36
N GLY A 534 -15.13 1.48 -11.46
CA GLY A 534 -13.67 1.46 -11.43
C GLY A 534 -13.10 2.76 -10.86
N ASP A 535 -12.10 2.66 -9.99
CA ASP A 535 -11.35 3.77 -9.40
C ASP A 535 -9.86 3.57 -9.67
N GLY A 536 -9.28 4.41 -10.53
CA GLY A 536 -7.84 4.41 -10.84
C GLY A 536 -6.99 5.10 -9.77
N LEU A 537 -7.60 5.59 -8.67
CA LEU A 537 -6.86 6.21 -7.56
C LEU A 537 -6.50 5.15 -6.52
N ARG A 538 -5.24 5.11 -6.11
CA ARG A 538 -4.80 4.24 -5.02
C ARG A 538 -5.34 4.77 -3.69
N ARG A 539 -6.11 3.94 -2.97
CA ARG A 539 -6.70 4.24 -1.65
C ARG A 539 -6.27 3.20 -0.62
N ASP A 540 -6.50 3.48 0.66
CA ASP A 540 -6.18 2.57 1.76
C ASP A 540 -6.95 1.25 1.74
N ARG A 541 -8.11 1.22 1.07
CA ARG A 541 -8.96 0.04 0.94
C ARG A 541 -9.19 -0.29 -0.52
N LEU A 542 -9.17 -1.56 -0.87
CA LEU A 542 -9.42 -2.06 -2.23
C LEU A 542 -10.81 -1.70 -2.74
N ILE A 543 -11.81 -1.64 -1.84
CA ILE A 543 -13.20 -1.29 -2.15
C ILE A 543 -13.67 -0.21 -1.18
N ASN A 544 -14.17 0.90 -1.71
CA ASN A 544 -14.64 2.04 -0.94
C ASN A 544 -16.10 2.34 -1.26
N ARG A 545 -16.93 2.48 -0.22
CA ARG A 545 -18.33 2.88 -0.38
C ARG A 545 -18.44 4.39 -0.43
N THR A 546 -19.17 4.91 -1.42
CA THR A 546 -19.49 6.34 -1.56
C THR A 546 -20.98 6.54 -1.82
N PHE A 547 -21.44 7.78 -1.65
CA PHE A 547 -22.82 8.19 -1.89
C PHE A 547 -22.82 9.42 -2.80
N PRO A 548 -22.77 9.21 -4.14
CA PRO A 548 -22.59 10.29 -5.10
C PRO A 548 -23.75 11.29 -5.11
N ASP A 549 -24.95 10.87 -4.75
CA ASP A 549 -26.15 11.70 -4.63
C ASP A 549 -26.14 12.66 -3.42
N ASN A 550 -25.14 12.55 -2.53
CA ASN A 550 -24.96 13.42 -1.36
C ASN A 550 -23.79 14.41 -1.50
N THR A 551 -23.37 14.75 -2.71
CA THR A 551 -22.22 15.63 -2.96
C THR A 551 -22.57 17.13 -2.96
N GLY A 552 -23.85 17.50 -3.12
CA GLY A 552 -24.32 18.88 -3.12
C GLY A 552 -24.20 19.57 -1.76
N ARG A 553 -23.83 20.88 -1.75
CA ARG A 553 -23.74 21.71 -0.54
C ARG A 553 -25.06 21.78 0.24
N SER A 554 -26.21 21.83 -0.49
CA SER A 554 -27.55 21.82 0.08
C SER A 554 -27.88 20.50 0.78
N ALA A 555 -27.55 19.37 0.18
CA ALA A 555 -27.78 18.06 0.75
C ALA A 555 -26.99 17.84 2.05
N ARG A 556 -25.74 18.32 2.12
CA ARG A 556 -24.92 18.27 3.35
C ARG A 556 -25.50 19.13 4.48
N ARG A 557 -26.01 20.33 4.17
CA ARG A 557 -26.67 21.23 5.15
C ARG A 557 -27.96 20.65 5.67
N ALA A 558 -28.73 20.01 4.81
CA ALA A 558 -29.99 19.35 5.18
C ALA A 558 -29.80 18.02 5.92
N ARG A 559 -28.53 17.56 6.13
CA ARG A 559 -28.19 16.24 6.66
C ARG A 559 -28.89 15.10 5.91
N ALA A 560 -29.18 15.29 4.62
CA ALA A 560 -29.69 14.22 3.77
C ALA A 560 -28.62 13.14 3.68
N SER A 561 -28.92 11.92 4.12
CA SER A 561 -28.08 10.77 3.88
C SER A 561 -28.24 10.38 2.41
N GLY A 562 -27.14 10.25 1.67
CA GLY A 562 -27.15 9.67 0.34
C GLY A 562 -27.86 8.33 0.36
N ASP A 563 -28.75 8.08 -0.59
CA ASP A 563 -29.54 6.86 -0.63
C ASP A 563 -28.97 5.82 -1.59
N VAL A 564 -28.15 6.24 -2.59
CA VAL A 564 -27.49 5.36 -3.55
C VAL A 564 -26.10 4.97 -3.07
N ALA A 565 -25.92 3.70 -2.78
CA ALA A 565 -24.61 3.15 -2.42
C ALA A 565 -23.84 2.77 -3.70
N LEU A 566 -22.76 3.51 -3.99
CA LEU A 566 -21.82 3.21 -5.05
C LEU A 566 -20.51 2.69 -4.45
N TRP A 567 -20.01 1.62 -5.00
CA TRP A 567 -18.77 0.98 -4.57
C TRP A 567 -17.66 1.26 -5.57
N LEU A 568 -16.64 1.99 -5.13
CA LEU A 568 -15.44 2.29 -5.90
C LEU A 568 -14.45 1.14 -5.74
N VAL A 569 -14.10 0.49 -6.85
CA VAL A 569 -13.23 -0.68 -6.90
C VAL A 569 -11.87 -0.25 -7.44
N GLN A 570 -10.79 -0.54 -6.74
CA GLN A 570 -9.42 -0.34 -7.23
C GLN A 570 -9.11 -1.38 -8.32
N THR A 571 -9.47 -1.06 -9.55
CA THR A 571 -9.43 -2.01 -10.66
C THR A 571 -8.03 -2.55 -10.94
N ASP A 572 -6.98 -1.73 -10.86
CA ASP A 572 -5.60 -2.20 -11.10
C ASP A 572 -5.17 -3.28 -10.09
N ALA A 573 -5.51 -3.14 -8.81
CA ALA A 573 -5.19 -4.12 -7.78
C ALA A 573 -5.96 -5.44 -7.98
N PHE A 574 -7.24 -5.37 -8.35
CA PHE A 574 -8.02 -6.57 -8.67
C PHE A 574 -7.58 -7.21 -10.00
N LYS A 575 -7.15 -6.42 -10.99
CA LYS A 575 -6.55 -6.93 -12.23
C LYS A 575 -5.26 -7.70 -11.95
N ASP A 576 -4.41 -7.23 -11.05
CA ASP A 576 -3.22 -7.97 -10.61
C ASP A 576 -3.62 -9.32 -9.97
N ARG A 577 -4.65 -9.35 -9.10
CA ARG A 577 -5.14 -10.58 -8.45
C ARG A 577 -5.69 -11.60 -9.46
N VAL A 578 -6.57 -11.15 -10.36
CA VAL A 578 -7.13 -12.02 -11.41
C VAL A 578 -6.03 -12.50 -12.34
N ASN A 579 -5.09 -11.63 -12.72
CA ASN A 579 -3.95 -12.01 -13.53
C ASN A 579 -3.12 -13.12 -12.87
N ASN A 580 -2.84 -13.01 -11.57
CA ASN A 580 -2.09 -14.02 -10.83
C ASN A 580 -2.86 -15.35 -10.74
N ALA A 581 -4.18 -15.31 -10.61
CA ALA A 581 -5.03 -16.50 -10.66
C ALA A 581 -5.01 -17.18 -12.04
N LEU A 582 -4.93 -16.40 -13.12
CA LEU A 582 -4.81 -16.92 -14.49
C LEU A 582 -3.49 -17.64 -14.77
N TRP A 583 -2.43 -17.40 -13.97
CA TRP A 583 -1.15 -18.11 -14.06
C TRP A 583 -1.14 -19.49 -13.37
N ARG A 584 -2.19 -19.85 -12.62
CA ARG A 584 -2.30 -21.16 -12.00
C ARG A 584 -2.52 -22.25 -13.05
N ASP A 585 -1.66 -23.28 -13.05
CA ASP A 585 -1.68 -24.36 -14.05
C ASP A 585 -2.46 -25.59 -13.59
N THR A 586 -2.69 -25.70 -12.28
CA THR A 586 -3.34 -26.88 -11.68
C THR A 586 -4.54 -26.46 -10.82
N PRO A 587 -5.65 -27.23 -10.85
CA PRO A 587 -6.80 -27.01 -9.98
C PRO A 587 -6.41 -26.94 -8.49
N GLY A 588 -7.12 -26.11 -7.75
CA GLY A 588 -6.90 -25.87 -6.33
C GLY A 588 -6.98 -24.39 -5.97
N PRO A 589 -6.30 -23.91 -4.91
CA PRO A 589 -6.42 -22.55 -4.43
C PRO A 589 -6.22 -21.51 -5.52
N ASN A 590 -7.18 -20.57 -5.65
CA ASN A 590 -7.21 -19.49 -6.65
C ASN A 590 -7.21 -19.91 -8.12
N TYR A 591 -7.45 -21.19 -8.44
CA TYR A 591 -7.56 -21.64 -9.83
C TYR A 591 -8.87 -21.17 -10.47
N ILE A 592 -8.83 -20.84 -11.77
CA ILE A 592 -10.01 -20.47 -12.56
C ILE A 592 -10.27 -21.55 -13.59
N HIS A 593 -11.41 -22.22 -13.45
CA HIS A 593 -11.91 -23.24 -14.37
C HIS A 593 -12.67 -22.60 -15.53
N PHE A 594 -12.32 -22.98 -16.74
CA PHE A 594 -12.96 -22.51 -17.95
C PHE A 594 -13.69 -23.66 -18.64
N PRO A 595 -14.97 -23.48 -19.01
CA PRO A 595 -15.67 -24.52 -19.77
C PRO A 595 -15.22 -24.54 -21.25
N ASP A 596 -15.23 -25.70 -21.86
CA ASP A 596 -14.83 -25.97 -23.27
C ASP A 596 -15.73 -25.30 -24.33
N TRP A 597 -16.94 -24.90 -23.95
CA TRP A 597 -17.87 -24.18 -24.83
C TRP A 597 -17.59 -22.68 -24.99
N LEU A 598 -16.63 -22.12 -24.27
CA LEU A 598 -16.16 -20.75 -24.47
C LEU A 598 -15.26 -20.69 -25.72
N GLY A 599 -15.59 -19.79 -26.63
CA GLY A 599 -14.78 -19.59 -27.83
C GLY A 599 -13.51 -18.77 -27.56
N ARG A 600 -12.59 -18.81 -28.51
CA ARG A 600 -11.32 -18.09 -28.49
C ARG A 600 -11.45 -16.61 -28.07
N TRP A 601 -12.51 -15.94 -28.55
CA TRP A 601 -12.79 -14.53 -28.25
C TRP A 601 -12.79 -14.23 -26.73
N PHE A 602 -13.23 -15.19 -25.90
CA PHE A 602 -13.27 -15.02 -24.46
C PHE A 602 -11.85 -14.95 -23.85
N TYR A 603 -10.97 -15.82 -24.30
CA TYR A 603 -9.57 -15.83 -23.86
C TYR A 603 -8.79 -14.65 -24.39
N ASP A 604 -9.12 -14.18 -25.58
CA ASP A 604 -8.55 -12.94 -26.14
C ASP A 604 -8.95 -11.71 -25.31
N GLU A 605 -10.23 -11.61 -24.86
CA GLU A 605 -10.69 -10.57 -23.92
C GLU A 605 -9.99 -10.65 -22.56
N LEU A 606 -9.67 -11.84 -22.03
CA LEU A 606 -8.96 -12.04 -20.77
C LEU A 606 -7.50 -11.58 -20.81
N THR A 607 -6.87 -11.62 -21.98
CA THR A 607 -5.44 -11.34 -22.16
C THR A 607 -5.18 -10.05 -22.91
N TYR A 608 -6.23 -9.29 -23.23
CA TYR A 608 -6.12 -8.11 -24.08
C TYR A 608 -5.42 -6.93 -23.40
N GLU A 609 -5.61 -6.77 -22.12
CA GLU A 609 -4.96 -5.67 -21.37
C GLU A 609 -3.54 -6.05 -20.95
N GLU A 610 -2.67 -5.03 -20.97
CA GLU A 610 -1.29 -5.13 -20.54
C GLU A 610 -1.03 -4.23 -19.34
N ARG A 611 -0.17 -4.69 -18.44
CA ARG A 611 0.27 -3.90 -17.29
C ARG A 611 1.41 -2.97 -17.72
N GLY A 612 1.18 -1.68 -17.64
CA GLY A 612 2.19 -0.66 -17.96
C GLY A 612 3.30 -0.59 -16.91
N SER A 613 4.40 0.04 -17.28
CA SER A 613 5.56 0.29 -16.40
C SER A 613 5.23 1.15 -15.17
N ASP A 614 4.15 1.93 -15.23
CA ASP A 614 3.62 2.72 -14.11
C ASP A 614 2.68 1.94 -13.17
N GLY A 615 2.56 0.63 -13.38
CA GLY A 615 1.72 -0.25 -12.59
C GLY A 615 0.23 -0.17 -12.91
N LYS A 616 -0.17 0.49 -13.99
CA LYS A 616 -1.56 0.59 -14.44
C LYS A 616 -1.84 -0.36 -15.59
N TRP A 617 -3.02 -0.95 -15.57
CA TRP A 617 -3.51 -1.76 -16.66
C TRP A 617 -4.10 -0.89 -17.78
N ARG A 618 -3.76 -1.21 -19.03
CA ARG A 618 -4.19 -0.45 -20.21
C ARG A 618 -4.49 -1.36 -21.38
N LYS A 619 -5.45 -0.93 -22.19
CA LYS A 619 -5.72 -1.55 -23.49
C LYS A 619 -4.67 -1.07 -24.50
N PRO A 620 -3.97 -1.96 -25.20
CA PRO A 620 -3.02 -1.57 -26.25
C PRO A 620 -3.72 -0.98 -27.48
N GLY A 621 -5.04 -1.15 -27.62
CA GLY A 621 -5.84 -0.67 -28.74
C GLY A 621 -7.33 -0.60 -28.42
N ARG A 622 -8.20 -0.86 -29.43
CA ARG A 622 -9.65 -0.79 -29.32
C ARG A 622 -10.33 -2.17 -29.13
N GLY A 623 -9.59 -3.19 -28.73
CA GLY A 623 -10.15 -4.52 -28.52
C GLY A 623 -11.05 -4.61 -27.29
N ALA A 624 -11.86 -5.64 -27.25
CA ALA A 624 -12.74 -5.97 -26.15
C ALA A 624 -11.96 -6.57 -24.98
N ASN A 625 -12.37 -6.28 -23.74
CA ASN A 625 -11.77 -6.80 -22.49
C ASN A 625 -12.85 -7.19 -21.47
N GLU A 626 -14.11 -7.28 -21.89
CA GLU A 626 -15.25 -7.46 -20.98
C GLU A 626 -15.11 -8.72 -20.10
N ALA A 627 -14.50 -9.81 -20.61
CA ALA A 627 -14.27 -11.02 -19.82
C ALA A 627 -13.32 -10.75 -18.64
N PHE A 628 -12.28 -9.95 -18.84
CA PHE A 628 -11.34 -9.58 -17.78
C PHE A 628 -11.99 -8.65 -16.75
N ASP A 629 -12.66 -7.59 -17.17
CA ASP A 629 -13.34 -6.65 -16.28
C ASP A 629 -14.45 -7.32 -15.46
N LEU A 630 -15.21 -8.25 -16.05
CA LEU A 630 -16.24 -9.02 -15.35
C LEU A 630 -15.67 -9.96 -14.29
N LEU A 631 -14.51 -10.59 -14.54
CA LEU A 631 -13.79 -11.36 -13.52
C LEU A 631 -13.25 -10.47 -12.39
N VAL A 632 -12.75 -9.29 -12.71
CA VAL A 632 -12.28 -8.29 -11.74
C VAL A 632 -13.42 -7.87 -10.81
N TYR A 633 -14.60 -7.62 -11.37
CA TYR A 633 -15.77 -7.27 -10.56
C TYR A 633 -16.33 -8.46 -9.77
N ALA A 634 -16.22 -9.68 -10.28
CA ALA A 634 -16.57 -10.88 -9.52
C ALA A 634 -15.65 -11.06 -8.31
N ASP A 635 -14.33 -10.91 -8.48
CA ASP A 635 -13.39 -11.00 -7.38
C ASP A 635 -13.62 -9.87 -6.34
N ALA A 636 -13.92 -8.66 -6.81
CA ALA A 636 -14.29 -7.55 -5.93
C ALA A 636 -15.59 -7.82 -5.15
N LEU A 637 -16.60 -8.42 -5.77
CA LEU A 637 -17.87 -8.75 -5.12
C LEU A 637 -17.68 -9.83 -4.04
N ALA A 638 -16.92 -10.87 -4.32
CA ALA A 638 -16.58 -11.92 -3.36
C ALA A 638 -15.80 -11.33 -2.15
N VAL A 639 -14.81 -10.47 -2.40
CA VAL A 639 -14.04 -9.77 -1.33
C VAL A 639 -14.95 -8.87 -0.51
N LEU A 640 -15.90 -8.16 -1.12
CA LEU A 640 -16.87 -7.31 -0.43
C LEU A 640 -17.73 -8.12 0.55
N HIS A 641 -18.08 -9.36 0.22
CA HIS A 641 -18.79 -10.29 1.10
C HIS A 641 -17.90 -10.92 2.19
N GLY A 642 -16.58 -10.68 2.15
CA GLY A 642 -15.63 -11.21 3.10
C GLY A 642 -15.17 -12.64 2.80
N TYR A 643 -15.20 -13.04 1.52
CA TYR A 643 -14.81 -14.37 1.05
C TYR A 643 -13.42 -14.82 1.57
N GLU A 644 -12.43 -13.94 1.58
CA GLU A 644 -11.07 -14.21 2.07
C GLU A 644 -10.99 -14.55 3.57
N LYS A 645 -12.02 -14.19 4.34
CA LYS A 645 -12.09 -14.40 5.78
C LYS A 645 -12.81 -15.70 6.17
N ILE A 646 -13.28 -16.47 5.17
CA ILE A 646 -14.02 -17.70 5.43
C ILE A 646 -13.06 -18.75 5.98
N ARG A 647 -13.42 -19.29 7.14
CA ARG A 647 -12.86 -20.54 7.65
C ARG A 647 -13.71 -21.69 7.17
N TRP A 648 -13.30 -22.39 6.12
CA TRP A 648 -14.08 -23.39 5.44
C TRP A 648 -14.63 -24.52 6.32
N PRO A 649 -13.90 -25.02 7.35
CA PRO A 649 -14.48 -26.02 8.29
C PRO A 649 -15.67 -25.48 9.10
N SER A 650 -15.86 -24.15 9.15
CA SER A 650 -16.98 -23.48 9.83
C SER A 650 -17.51 -22.32 8.96
N ALA A 651 -17.75 -22.62 7.69
CA ALA A 651 -18.20 -21.62 6.72
C ALA A 651 -19.56 -21.01 7.15
N PRO A 652 -19.76 -19.68 6.99
CA PRO A 652 -21.02 -19.02 7.30
C PRO A 652 -22.13 -19.51 6.35
N ASP A 653 -23.40 -19.38 6.77
CA ASP A 653 -24.57 -19.84 6.01
C ASP A 653 -24.56 -19.37 4.53
N TRP A 654 -24.14 -18.14 4.28
CA TRP A 654 -24.09 -17.59 2.92
C TRP A 654 -23.03 -18.23 2.02
N ALA A 655 -22.01 -18.87 2.59
CA ALA A 655 -20.97 -19.59 1.84
C ALA A 655 -21.25 -21.10 1.77
N GLN A 656 -22.39 -21.58 2.29
CA GLN A 656 -22.81 -22.96 2.18
C GLN A 656 -23.65 -23.15 0.93
N ARG A 657 -23.36 -24.25 0.18
CA ARG A 657 -24.02 -24.57 -1.09
C ARG A 657 -25.53 -24.68 -0.93
N GLU A 658 -25.97 -25.34 0.12
CA GLU A 658 -27.37 -25.67 0.42
C GLU A 658 -28.24 -24.42 0.55
N THR A 659 -27.67 -23.29 0.98
CA THR A 659 -28.37 -22.01 1.11
C THR A 659 -28.93 -21.50 -0.22
N TRP A 660 -28.28 -21.86 -1.31
CA TRP A 660 -28.58 -21.33 -2.64
C TRP A 660 -29.29 -22.34 -3.56
N LEU A 661 -29.50 -23.55 -3.10
CA LEU A 661 -30.19 -24.58 -3.88
C LEU A 661 -31.71 -24.32 -3.92
N VAL A 662 -32.30 -24.66 -5.09
CA VAL A 662 -33.72 -24.60 -5.36
C VAL A 662 -34.09 -25.97 -5.86
N PHE A 663 -34.87 -26.68 -5.09
CA PHE A 663 -35.34 -28.03 -5.42
C PHE A 663 -36.64 -27.98 -6.26
N PRO A 664 -36.89 -28.94 -7.14
CA PRO A 664 -38.17 -29.03 -7.83
C PRO A 664 -39.32 -29.17 -6.80
N GLN A 665 -40.33 -28.32 -6.94
CA GLN A 665 -41.56 -28.54 -6.13
C GLN A 665 -42.19 -29.85 -6.54
N GLU A 666 -42.26 -30.80 -5.63
CA GLU A 666 -43.13 -31.96 -5.78
C GLU A 666 -44.56 -31.45 -6.04
N ARG A 667 -45.16 -31.82 -7.18
CA ARG A 667 -46.56 -31.58 -7.48
C ARG A 667 -47.43 -32.49 -6.58
N SER A 668 -47.43 -32.24 -5.30
CA SER A 668 -48.41 -32.75 -4.36
C SER A 668 -49.37 -31.63 -4.02
N GLY A 669 -50.64 -31.84 -4.40
CA GLY A 669 -51.73 -30.94 -4.01
C GLY A 669 -51.99 -31.07 -2.51
N GLU A 670 -51.22 -30.37 -1.69
CA GLU A 670 -51.55 -30.10 -0.31
C GLU A 670 -50.97 -28.74 0.05
N THR A 671 -51.88 -27.81 0.42
CA THR A 671 -51.62 -26.53 1.00
C THR A 671 -50.82 -26.69 2.30
N VAL A 672 -49.53 -26.45 2.27
CA VAL A 672 -48.67 -26.35 3.47
C VAL A 672 -48.64 -24.89 3.91
N SER A 673 -49.13 -24.68 5.11
CA SER A 673 -49.17 -23.40 5.87
C SER A 673 -47.79 -22.81 6.06
N PRO A 674 -47.65 -21.45 6.20
CA PRO A 674 -46.40 -20.78 6.25
C PRO A 674 -45.83 -20.79 7.69
N GLU A 675 -45.10 -21.85 8.06
CA GLU A 675 -44.40 -21.90 9.36
C GLU A 675 -42.95 -21.30 9.33
N LEU A 676 -42.45 -20.94 8.16
CA LEU A 676 -41.10 -20.34 8.04
C LEU A 676 -41.03 -18.83 8.37
N THR A 677 -42.19 -18.14 8.52
CA THR A 677 -42.25 -16.73 8.93
C THR A 677 -42.20 -16.56 10.45
N ALA A 678 -42.61 -17.57 11.24
CA ALA A 678 -42.65 -17.47 12.70
C ALA A 678 -41.26 -17.50 13.38
N GLY A 679 -40.27 -18.12 12.75
CA GLY A 679 -38.90 -18.16 13.27
C GLY A 679 -38.15 -16.84 13.17
N ALA A 680 -38.37 -16.09 12.08
CA ALA A 680 -37.76 -14.79 11.85
C ALA A 680 -38.38 -13.68 12.72
N GLU A 681 -39.70 -13.73 12.97
CA GLU A 681 -40.37 -12.79 13.85
C GLU A 681 -40.07 -13.03 15.33
N LYS A 682 -39.93 -14.29 15.78
CA LYS A 682 -39.46 -14.60 17.14
C LYS A 682 -38.03 -14.11 17.42
N ARG A 683 -37.11 -14.21 16.44
CA ARG A 683 -35.75 -13.66 16.56
C ARG A 683 -35.75 -12.13 16.56
N ARG A 684 -36.63 -11.47 15.79
CA ARG A 684 -36.77 -10.00 15.79
C ARG A 684 -37.33 -9.49 17.11
N ARG A 685 -38.33 -10.15 17.69
CA ARG A 685 -38.90 -9.81 19.03
C ARG A 685 -37.89 -10.02 20.14
N ARG A 686 -37.07 -11.09 20.09
CA ARG A 686 -36.04 -11.36 21.10
C ARG A 686 -34.87 -10.36 21.01
N LYS A 687 -34.47 -9.91 19.81
CA LYS A 687 -33.47 -8.83 19.65
C LYS A 687 -34.01 -7.45 20.09
N LYS A 688 -35.30 -7.19 19.93
CA LYS A 688 -35.91 -5.93 20.37
C LYS A 688 -36.06 -5.89 21.88
N LYS A 689 -36.37 -7.03 22.53
CA LYS A 689 -36.44 -7.16 23.98
C LYS A 689 -35.09 -7.04 24.69
N LEU A 690 -34.03 -7.65 24.10
CA LEU A 690 -32.65 -7.52 24.58
C LEU A 690 -32.05 -6.11 24.41
N ARG A 691 -32.59 -5.32 23.49
CA ARG A 691 -32.15 -3.94 23.27
C ARG A 691 -32.83 -2.94 24.20
N THR A 692 -34.08 -3.21 24.66
CA THR A 692 -34.78 -2.47 25.69
C THR A 692 -34.24 -2.78 27.10
N GLU A 693 -33.96 -4.04 27.40
CA GLU A 693 -33.37 -4.44 28.69
C GLU A 693 -31.94 -3.92 28.91
N ARG A 694 -31.14 -3.72 27.82
CA ARG A 694 -29.81 -3.09 27.91
C ARG A 694 -29.82 -1.54 27.98
N ALA A 695 -30.96 -0.90 27.68
CA ALA A 695 -31.12 0.55 27.80
C ALA A 695 -31.54 0.99 29.21
N GLU A 696 -32.12 0.09 29.99
CA GLU A 696 -32.57 0.38 31.36
C GLU A 696 -31.48 0.20 32.43
N ASP A 697 -30.36 -0.51 32.12
CA ASP A 697 -29.25 -0.77 33.06
C ASP A 697 -28.04 0.16 32.88
N ASN A 698 -28.13 1.29 32.18
CA ASN A 698 -27.02 2.19 32.00
C ASN A 698 -27.22 3.52 32.74
N PRO A 699 -26.58 3.75 33.91
CA PRO A 699 -26.81 4.93 34.75
C PRO A 699 -26.36 6.27 34.16
N TRP A 700 -25.79 6.29 32.96
CA TRP A 700 -25.22 7.49 32.31
C TRP A 700 -26.14 8.21 31.33
N ILE A 701 -27.41 7.76 31.20
CA ILE A 701 -28.37 8.36 30.22
C ILE A 701 -29.37 9.29 30.88
N THR A 702 -29.39 9.43 32.20
CA THR A 702 -30.29 10.34 32.92
C THR A 702 -29.52 11.40 33.71
N SER A 703 -28.92 12.35 33.05
CA SER A 703 -28.77 13.72 33.58
C SER A 703 -28.46 14.66 32.42
N GLY A 704 -29.48 15.33 31.98
CA GLY A 704 -29.37 16.52 31.15
C GLY A 704 -28.74 17.64 31.97
N GLY A 705 -27.83 18.37 31.36
CA GLY A 705 -27.19 19.54 31.92
C GLY A 705 -26.29 20.17 30.87
N TRP A 706 -26.78 21.24 30.33
CA TRP A 706 -26.10 22.18 29.44
C TRP A 706 -24.83 22.78 30.07
N LEU A 707 -23.73 22.77 29.37
CA LEU A 707 -22.93 23.97 29.04
C LEU A 707 -21.83 23.57 28.02
#